data_86ed1adb3a8c71acf1c60dc4e7825db2
#
_entry.id   86ed1adb3a8c71acf1c60dc4e7825db2
#
_cell.length_a   1.000
_cell.length_b   1.000
_cell.length_c   1.000
_cell.angle_alpha   90.00
_cell.angle_beta   90.00
_cell.angle_gamma   90.00
#
_symmetry.space_group_name_H-M   'P 1'
#
loop_
_entity.id
_entity.type
_entity.pdbx_description
1 polymer ?
#
loop_
_entity_poly.entity_id
_entity_poly.type
_entity_poly.pdbx_seq_one_letter_code
_entity_poly.pdbx_strand_id
1 'polypeptide(L)'
;MLSLDREDILLAAHATDWRDALQQAADALVAGGRATVAYREGLLAREAQSSTYLGQGIAIPHGTPDSRDAVLSTGVRVLQFPDGVEWHDGNRVFLLVTIAAQSDEHLDILRALTRVLDRDGVSERLATASEPEQILAELGQEVKPARLDADTVLTGFPARDRDELVLAAAARLRQAGCVGDGFISAMLSAEPRALGQGIWLVQSDQDVSQAGLAVVTPEKSLETRHGRINALACLARVPSQGQHHRPLLERLLILLEDGGGDRLPGLSTAALLARLSGESATAQVVRVTLLNAHGLHARPAKQLVQAARDAGERHGVIPSLRLEEGGDGVVSAASLTKVLGLGARRGQALVFSAATEDQAKAEAALAMMVAAVQAGLGEAVEPLADQRPTAGTSVIESAGQTSDVEAPTADSVVPAVAASPGMAIAPCWVMRLPRFDYSARSDAGADNEVARLEVGIQEARLQLQALVNRAEGAEMAEILSMHEEMLGDPELFVAARESLEEGSSAEAAWWSAIDSAARAQENLADRLLAERAADLRDVGRRVLGVLTETPLPSAPETPHVLVTEDIGPSDVARLDTTRVRGLVTALGGATSHSAILARSLGIPAVVGAGQSVLAIADGTELIVDGERGRVSVAPSASRRARAEEAIAGREQRQAAAWESRMAPAMTRDGHHVEVVANLGNTAHAGDAVERGAEGVGLLRTEFVFMAHPQAPDLATQITQYGEALDALDGRPLVARTLDVGGDKPLSYWPLPREDNPFLGLRGIRLALTRPEVLETQVRALLTAAGSRPIRLMFPMVKDLAELRAARVIVDRVRDELDAAHEAEHGQPPQRDVQVGVMIEIPSAALTAASIAPEVDFFSVGTNDLTQYTLAIDRGHATLSAQADGLHPAVLRLIEMTVNAAHAHGAWVGVCGELASDDQAVGVLVGLGVDELSVSSRQIPLVKARVRELDLATAREQARVALIQPTSEDVRSALDALLDHADTAQGTSLDTLNQESV
;
A
#
# COMPACT_ATOMS: atom_id res chain seq x y z
N MET A 1 -5.02 -9.40 -25.88
CA MET A 1 -6.29 -9.83 -25.26
C MET A 1 -6.68 -11.16 -25.86
N LEU A 2 -7.01 -12.14 -25.02
CA LEU A 2 -7.56 -13.42 -25.49
C LEU A 2 -8.97 -13.18 -26.04
N SER A 3 -9.19 -13.27 -27.33
CA SER A 3 -10.55 -13.41 -27.88
C SER A 3 -10.90 -14.90 -27.88
N LEU A 4 -11.62 -15.34 -26.88
CA LEU A 4 -12.19 -16.68 -26.77
C LEU A 4 -13.68 -16.60 -27.11
N ASP A 5 -14.10 -17.41 -28.02
CA ASP A 5 -15.51 -17.58 -28.39
C ASP A 5 -16.06 -18.91 -27.84
N ARG A 6 -17.39 -19.05 -27.80
CA ARG A 6 -18.05 -20.27 -27.38
C ARG A 6 -17.54 -21.53 -28.12
N GLU A 7 -17.22 -21.37 -29.40
CA GLU A 7 -16.69 -22.43 -30.24
C GLU A 7 -15.25 -22.85 -29.93
N ASP A 8 -14.54 -22.04 -29.11
CA ASP A 8 -13.19 -22.33 -28.67
C ASP A 8 -13.14 -23.22 -27.41
N ILE A 9 -14.31 -23.55 -26.84
CA ILE A 9 -14.43 -24.32 -25.58
C ILE A 9 -15.10 -25.67 -25.84
N LEU A 10 -14.42 -26.76 -25.48
CA LEU A 10 -14.95 -28.10 -25.47
C LEU A 10 -15.17 -28.56 -24.04
N LEU A 11 -16.45 -28.77 -23.68
CA LEU A 11 -16.83 -29.30 -22.37
C LEU A 11 -16.89 -30.81 -22.38
N ALA A 12 -16.73 -31.44 -21.20
CA ALA A 12 -16.88 -32.85 -20.95
C ALA A 12 -16.03 -33.75 -21.90
N ALA A 13 -14.83 -33.32 -22.22
CA ALA A 13 -13.85 -34.12 -22.95
C ALA A 13 -13.35 -35.29 -22.06
N HIS A 14 -13.02 -36.41 -22.67
CA HIS A 14 -12.47 -37.59 -21.97
C HIS A 14 -11.15 -37.97 -22.63
N ALA A 15 -10.10 -38.12 -21.84
CA ALA A 15 -8.79 -38.58 -22.29
C ALA A 15 -8.28 -39.68 -21.38
N THR A 16 -7.61 -40.68 -21.97
CA THR A 16 -7.07 -41.83 -21.24
C THR A 16 -5.79 -41.49 -20.48
N ASP A 17 -4.99 -40.57 -21.01
CA ASP A 17 -3.75 -40.03 -20.41
C ASP A 17 -3.44 -38.66 -20.97
N TRP A 18 -2.35 -38.03 -20.50
CA TRP A 18 -1.94 -36.72 -20.93
C TRP A 18 -1.57 -36.62 -22.43
N ARG A 19 -1.09 -37.70 -23.05
CA ARG A 19 -0.79 -37.72 -24.49
C ARG A 19 -2.04 -37.68 -25.32
N ASP A 20 -3.07 -38.45 -24.92
CA ASP A 20 -4.37 -38.40 -25.54
C ASP A 20 -5.03 -37.02 -25.39
N ALA A 21 -4.92 -36.41 -24.21
CA ALA A 21 -5.38 -35.02 -23.98
C ALA A 21 -4.69 -34.00 -24.88
N LEU A 22 -3.36 -34.07 -25.03
CA LEU A 22 -2.62 -33.20 -25.96
C LEU A 22 -2.95 -33.46 -27.43
N GLN A 23 -3.26 -34.72 -27.78
CA GLN A 23 -3.72 -35.02 -29.14
C GLN A 23 -5.06 -34.37 -29.44
N GLN A 24 -6.04 -34.53 -28.51
CA GLN A 24 -7.36 -33.89 -28.66
C GLN A 24 -7.22 -32.35 -28.71
N ALA A 25 -6.33 -31.78 -27.93
CA ALA A 25 -6.02 -30.34 -27.97
C ALA A 25 -5.45 -29.88 -29.33
N ALA A 26 -4.51 -30.66 -29.90
CA ALA A 26 -3.98 -30.39 -31.23
C ALA A 26 -5.08 -30.48 -32.29
N ASP A 27 -5.90 -31.51 -32.22
CA ASP A 27 -7.01 -31.72 -33.17
C ASP A 27 -8.05 -30.61 -33.08
N ALA A 28 -8.31 -30.07 -31.87
CA ALA A 28 -9.17 -28.93 -31.67
C ALA A 28 -8.59 -27.63 -32.30
N LEU A 29 -7.28 -27.40 -32.20
CA LEU A 29 -6.62 -26.28 -32.87
C LEU A 29 -6.67 -26.41 -34.42
N VAL A 30 -6.50 -27.62 -34.95
CA VAL A 30 -6.60 -27.91 -36.38
C VAL A 30 -8.03 -27.71 -36.87
N ALA A 31 -9.02 -28.24 -36.16
CA ALA A 31 -10.45 -28.10 -36.48
C ALA A 31 -10.88 -26.61 -36.49
N GLY A 32 -10.32 -25.82 -35.60
CA GLY A 32 -10.53 -24.37 -35.52
C GLY A 32 -9.72 -23.54 -36.52
N GLY A 33 -8.96 -24.17 -37.43
CA GLY A 33 -8.15 -23.47 -38.45
C GLY A 33 -6.98 -22.67 -37.84
N ARG A 34 -6.55 -22.98 -36.63
CA ARG A 34 -5.45 -22.28 -35.97
C ARG A 34 -4.08 -22.86 -36.27
N ALA A 35 -4.00 -24.15 -36.53
CA ALA A 35 -2.75 -24.85 -36.81
C ALA A 35 -2.93 -25.98 -37.84
N THR A 36 -1.82 -26.46 -38.41
CA THR A 36 -1.79 -27.68 -39.24
C THR A 36 -1.55 -28.91 -38.35
N VAL A 37 -1.78 -30.12 -38.89
CA VAL A 37 -1.59 -31.39 -38.15
C VAL A 37 -0.17 -31.54 -37.59
N ALA A 38 0.83 -30.93 -38.26
CA ALA A 38 2.23 -30.96 -37.81
C ALA A 38 2.46 -30.27 -36.45
N TYR A 39 1.59 -29.37 -36.01
CA TYR A 39 1.71 -28.68 -34.71
C TYR A 39 1.63 -29.62 -33.52
N ARG A 40 0.98 -30.80 -33.68
CA ARG A 40 0.88 -31.84 -32.68
C ARG A 40 2.24 -32.32 -32.14
N GLU A 41 3.21 -32.51 -33.07
CA GLU A 41 4.57 -32.92 -32.68
C GLU A 41 5.25 -31.85 -31.84
N GLY A 42 5.01 -30.56 -32.14
CA GLY A 42 5.50 -29.42 -31.36
C GLY A 42 4.93 -29.38 -29.95
N LEU A 43 3.64 -29.62 -29.75
CA LEU A 43 2.99 -29.72 -28.42
C LEU A 43 3.60 -30.84 -27.58
N LEU A 44 3.73 -32.04 -28.14
CA LEU A 44 4.29 -33.20 -27.45
C LEU A 44 5.79 -33.00 -27.12
N ALA A 45 6.56 -32.43 -28.06
CA ALA A 45 7.96 -32.13 -27.84
C ALA A 45 8.16 -31.08 -26.73
N ARG A 46 7.31 -30.05 -26.69
CA ARG A 46 7.35 -29.00 -25.65
C ARG A 46 7.02 -29.58 -24.27
N GLU A 47 5.98 -30.39 -24.16
CA GLU A 47 5.59 -31.01 -22.89
C GLU A 47 6.67 -31.98 -22.37
N ALA A 48 7.34 -32.70 -23.28
CA ALA A 48 8.43 -33.59 -22.91
C ALA A 48 9.70 -32.87 -22.40
N GLN A 49 9.91 -31.59 -22.75
CA GLN A 49 11.01 -30.77 -22.23
C GLN A 49 10.75 -30.31 -20.78
N SER A 50 9.55 -29.93 -20.47
CA SER A 50 9.11 -29.43 -19.16
C SER A 50 7.60 -29.43 -19.08
N SER A 51 7.01 -29.84 -17.97
CA SER A 51 5.56 -29.83 -17.77
C SER A 51 4.97 -28.44 -18.01
N THR A 52 3.85 -28.43 -18.75
CA THR A 52 3.05 -27.21 -18.93
C THR A 52 1.94 -27.06 -17.88
N TYR A 53 1.97 -27.90 -16.84
CA TYR A 53 1.07 -27.78 -15.69
C TYR A 53 1.38 -26.51 -14.91
N LEU A 54 0.37 -25.66 -14.69
CA LEU A 54 0.50 -24.37 -14.01
C LEU A 54 0.12 -24.43 -12.53
N GLY A 55 -0.53 -25.47 -12.10
CA GLY A 55 -1.11 -25.61 -10.77
C GLY A 55 -2.62 -25.67 -10.79
N GLN A 56 -3.24 -25.97 -9.66
CA GLN A 56 -4.70 -26.01 -9.45
C GLN A 56 -5.51 -26.80 -10.49
N GLY A 57 -4.94 -27.84 -11.05
CA GLY A 57 -5.64 -28.70 -12.03
C GLY A 57 -5.70 -28.14 -13.46
N ILE A 58 -4.84 -27.20 -13.81
CA ILE A 58 -4.81 -26.54 -15.13
C ILE A 58 -3.46 -26.70 -15.79
N ALA A 59 -3.47 -27.06 -17.08
CA ALA A 59 -2.27 -27.08 -17.91
C ALA A 59 -2.44 -26.20 -19.15
N ILE A 60 -1.32 -25.59 -19.63
CA ILE A 60 -1.30 -24.67 -20.77
C ILE A 60 -0.28 -25.14 -21.82
N PRO A 61 -0.59 -26.18 -22.59
CA PRO A 61 0.29 -26.67 -23.63
C PRO A 61 0.39 -25.67 -24.79
N HIS A 62 1.61 -25.48 -25.26
CA HIS A 62 1.97 -24.67 -26.42
C HIS A 62 3.11 -25.33 -27.18
N GLY A 63 3.32 -25.02 -28.45
CA GLY A 63 4.35 -25.65 -29.27
C GLY A 63 5.77 -25.15 -28.99
N THR A 64 6.77 -25.90 -29.45
CA THR A 64 8.17 -25.44 -29.46
C THR A 64 8.38 -24.30 -30.45
N PRO A 65 9.45 -23.49 -30.33
CA PRO A 65 9.79 -22.46 -31.31
C PRO A 65 9.88 -23.02 -32.76
N ASP A 66 10.40 -24.23 -32.94
CA ASP A 66 10.54 -24.89 -34.24
C ASP A 66 9.20 -25.32 -34.85
N SER A 67 8.14 -25.35 -34.09
CA SER A 67 6.78 -25.72 -34.56
C SER A 67 5.93 -24.49 -34.95
N ARG A 68 6.48 -23.28 -34.91
CA ARG A 68 5.74 -22.04 -35.25
C ARG A 68 5.27 -21.99 -36.71
N ASP A 69 6.00 -22.60 -37.63
CA ASP A 69 5.61 -22.68 -39.06
C ASP A 69 4.35 -23.53 -39.29
N ALA A 70 3.97 -24.35 -38.28
CA ALA A 70 2.73 -25.13 -38.32
C ALA A 70 1.51 -24.35 -37.80
N VAL A 71 1.68 -23.13 -37.31
CA VAL A 71 0.61 -22.24 -36.83
C VAL A 71 0.11 -21.38 -37.98
N LEU A 72 -1.18 -21.46 -38.25
CA LEU A 72 -1.86 -20.69 -39.30
C LEU A 72 -2.32 -19.32 -38.81
N SER A 73 -2.82 -19.27 -37.54
CA SER A 73 -3.19 -18.03 -36.88
C SER A 73 -3.10 -18.21 -35.37
N THR A 74 -2.68 -17.14 -34.68
CA THR A 74 -2.66 -17.14 -33.19
C THR A 74 -4.05 -17.35 -32.62
N GLY A 75 -4.18 -18.25 -31.65
CA GLY A 75 -5.45 -18.54 -31.00
C GLY A 75 -5.34 -19.58 -29.88
N VAL A 76 -6.44 -19.78 -29.18
CA VAL A 76 -6.52 -20.64 -28.02
C VAL A 76 -7.70 -21.62 -28.17
N ARG A 77 -7.56 -22.84 -27.63
CA ARG A 77 -8.65 -23.80 -27.43
C ARG A 77 -8.65 -24.27 -25.98
N VAL A 78 -9.83 -24.41 -25.43
CA VAL A 78 -10.02 -24.83 -24.03
C VAL A 78 -10.74 -26.17 -24.02
N LEU A 79 -10.17 -27.18 -23.38
CA LEU A 79 -10.77 -28.49 -23.17
C LEU A 79 -10.97 -28.74 -21.68
N GLN A 80 -12.20 -29.08 -21.28
CA GLN A 80 -12.52 -29.45 -19.91
C GLN A 80 -12.61 -30.97 -19.77
N PHE A 81 -11.97 -31.49 -18.73
CA PHE A 81 -11.98 -32.90 -18.37
C PHE A 81 -12.59 -33.04 -16.96
N PRO A 82 -13.91 -33.29 -16.80
CA PRO A 82 -14.56 -33.31 -15.50
C PRO A 82 -14.00 -34.37 -14.54
N ASP A 83 -13.57 -35.55 -15.07
CA ASP A 83 -12.96 -36.59 -14.28
C ASP A 83 -11.47 -36.36 -14.00
N GLY A 84 -10.89 -35.37 -14.63
CA GLY A 84 -9.46 -35.03 -14.57
C GLY A 84 -8.58 -36.07 -15.27
N VAL A 85 -7.49 -35.61 -15.89
CA VAL A 85 -6.49 -36.42 -16.60
C VAL A 85 -5.22 -36.47 -15.76
N GLU A 86 -4.63 -37.65 -15.55
CA GLU A 86 -3.34 -37.77 -14.88
C GLU A 86 -2.22 -37.28 -15.79
N TRP A 87 -1.47 -36.26 -15.31
CA TRP A 87 -0.34 -35.64 -16.01
C TRP A 87 0.94 -36.41 -15.69
N HIS A 88 1.94 -36.35 -16.56
CA HIS A 88 3.19 -37.11 -16.41
C HIS A 88 4.04 -36.76 -15.16
N ASP A 89 3.75 -35.64 -14.52
CA ASP A 89 4.37 -35.20 -13.28
C ASP A 89 3.57 -35.63 -12.02
N GLY A 90 2.53 -36.46 -12.18
CA GLY A 90 1.68 -36.96 -11.11
C GLY A 90 0.55 -36.02 -10.69
N ASN A 91 0.43 -34.85 -11.32
CA ASN A 91 -0.67 -33.93 -11.10
C ASN A 91 -1.93 -34.35 -11.86
N ARG A 92 -3.09 -33.82 -11.45
CA ARG A 92 -4.36 -34.06 -12.13
C ARG A 92 -4.85 -32.81 -12.81
N VAL A 93 -5.11 -32.86 -14.14
CA VAL A 93 -5.53 -31.74 -14.97
C VAL A 93 -7.01 -31.86 -15.28
N PHE A 94 -7.79 -30.82 -14.93
CA PHE A 94 -9.22 -30.71 -15.22
C PHE A 94 -9.50 -29.76 -16.37
N LEU A 95 -8.60 -28.81 -16.62
CA LEU A 95 -8.72 -27.85 -17.71
C LEU A 95 -7.42 -27.75 -18.50
N LEU A 96 -7.54 -27.87 -19.80
CA LEU A 96 -6.43 -27.73 -20.75
C LEU A 96 -6.65 -26.49 -21.61
N VAL A 97 -5.78 -25.51 -21.51
CA VAL A 97 -5.82 -24.29 -22.32
C VAL A 97 -4.67 -24.34 -23.32
N THR A 98 -4.95 -24.85 -24.52
CA THR A 98 -3.90 -25.01 -25.54
C THR A 98 -3.76 -23.78 -26.42
N ILE A 99 -2.50 -23.36 -26.69
CA ILE A 99 -2.17 -22.13 -27.40
C ILE A 99 -1.45 -22.45 -28.70
N ALA A 100 -1.92 -21.89 -29.83
CA ALA A 100 -1.17 -21.74 -31.06
C ALA A 100 -0.72 -20.28 -31.24
N ALA A 101 0.58 -20.02 -31.37
CA ALA A 101 1.10 -18.66 -31.54
C ALA A 101 2.24 -18.65 -32.55
N GLN A 102 2.22 -17.68 -33.48
CA GLN A 102 3.25 -17.50 -34.52
C GLN A 102 4.50 -16.78 -34.02
N SER A 103 4.39 -16.07 -32.89
CA SER A 103 5.45 -15.27 -32.28
C SER A 103 5.43 -15.46 -30.74
N ASP A 104 6.08 -14.58 -30.00
CA ASP A 104 6.09 -14.59 -28.53
C ASP A 104 4.76 -14.12 -27.88
N GLU A 105 3.70 -13.93 -28.66
CA GLU A 105 2.34 -13.60 -28.20
C GLU A 105 1.79 -14.60 -27.17
N HIS A 106 2.27 -15.86 -27.17
CA HIS A 106 1.89 -16.85 -26.14
C HIS A 106 2.26 -16.38 -24.72
N LEU A 107 3.32 -15.56 -24.54
CA LEU A 107 3.70 -15.02 -23.24
C LEU A 107 2.67 -14.05 -22.68
N ASP A 108 2.05 -13.24 -23.53
CA ASP A 108 0.99 -12.32 -23.11
C ASP A 108 -0.30 -13.08 -22.79
N ILE A 109 -0.59 -14.14 -23.54
CA ILE A 109 -1.69 -15.05 -23.25
C ILE A 109 -1.47 -15.77 -21.91
N LEU A 110 -0.25 -16.26 -21.66
CA LEU A 110 0.12 -16.89 -20.38
C LEU A 110 -0.04 -15.94 -19.21
N ARG A 111 0.44 -14.69 -19.32
CA ARG A 111 0.27 -13.67 -18.27
C ARG A 111 -1.20 -13.35 -18.00
N ALA A 112 -2.03 -13.28 -19.04
CA ALA A 112 -3.45 -13.02 -18.89
C ALA A 112 -4.16 -14.19 -18.15
N LEU A 113 -3.82 -15.43 -18.52
CA LEU A 113 -4.37 -16.63 -17.87
C LEU A 113 -3.92 -16.79 -16.42
N THR A 114 -2.64 -16.58 -16.14
CA THR A 114 -2.10 -16.68 -14.76
C THR A 114 -2.85 -15.74 -13.81
N ARG A 115 -3.17 -14.52 -14.23
CA ARG A 115 -3.97 -13.57 -13.41
C ARG A 115 -5.37 -14.05 -13.08
N VAL A 116 -5.98 -14.85 -13.93
CA VAL A 116 -7.32 -15.39 -13.70
C VAL A 116 -7.26 -16.59 -12.77
N LEU A 117 -6.22 -17.39 -12.91
CA LEU A 117 -6.03 -18.63 -12.17
C LEU A 117 -5.59 -18.40 -10.71
N ASP A 118 -5.08 -17.23 -10.39
CA ASP A 118 -4.72 -16.80 -9.02
C ASP A 118 -5.95 -16.45 -8.15
N ARG A 119 -7.18 -16.55 -8.69
CA ARG A 119 -8.41 -16.28 -7.94
C ARG A 119 -8.89 -17.55 -7.22
N ASP A 120 -9.26 -17.43 -5.95
CA ASP A 120 -9.73 -18.54 -5.12
C ASP A 120 -10.92 -19.29 -5.74
N GLY A 121 -10.82 -20.62 -5.80
CA GLY A 121 -11.89 -21.51 -6.25
C GLY A 121 -12.18 -21.49 -7.76
N VAL A 122 -11.40 -20.78 -8.58
CA VAL A 122 -11.60 -20.71 -10.05
C VAL A 122 -11.42 -22.08 -10.68
N SER A 123 -10.42 -22.84 -10.27
CA SER A 123 -10.18 -24.18 -10.83
C SER A 123 -11.33 -25.16 -10.57
N GLU A 124 -11.96 -25.10 -9.39
CA GLU A 124 -13.15 -25.92 -9.10
C GLU A 124 -14.36 -25.49 -9.92
N ARG A 125 -14.58 -24.16 -10.09
CA ARG A 125 -15.66 -23.66 -10.94
C ARG A 125 -15.44 -23.98 -12.41
N LEU A 126 -14.20 -23.89 -12.90
CA LEU A 126 -13.85 -24.26 -14.27
C LEU A 126 -13.96 -25.78 -14.50
N ALA A 127 -13.58 -26.61 -13.51
CA ALA A 127 -13.70 -28.06 -13.61
C ALA A 127 -15.15 -28.52 -13.60
N THR A 128 -16.06 -27.82 -12.91
CA THR A 128 -17.49 -28.17 -12.76
C THR A 128 -18.41 -27.38 -13.70
N ALA A 129 -17.88 -26.52 -14.55
CA ALA A 129 -18.66 -25.74 -15.49
C ALA A 129 -19.47 -26.64 -16.42
N SER A 130 -20.78 -26.41 -16.56
CA SER A 130 -21.71 -27.16 -17.41
C SER A 130 -22.04 -26.45 -18.73
N GLU A 131 -21.62 -25.14 -18.85
CA GLU A 131 -21.84 -24.32 -20.03
C GLU A 131 -20.55 -23.58 -20.39
N PRO A 132 -20.21 -23.41 -21.71
CA PRO A 132 -19.01 -22.69 -22.15
C PRO A 132 -18.95 -21.27 -21.62
N GLU A 133 -20.09 -20.62 -21.41
CA GLU A 133 -20.25 -19.25 -20.90
C GLU A 133 -19.68 -19.09 -19.49
N GLN A 134 -19.76 -20.13 -18.67
CA GLN A 134 -19.16 -20.13 -17.32
C GLN A 134 -17.64 -20.10 -17.39
N ILE A 135 -17.03 -20.83 -18.33
CA ILE A 135 -15.59 -20.82 -18.56
C ILE A 135 -15.15 -19.47 -19.14
N LEU A 136 -15.93 -18.90 -20.08
CA LEU A 136 -15.65 -17.56 -20.64
C LEU A 136 -15.69 -16.47 -19.57
N ALA A 137 -16.67 -16.52 -18.67
CA ALA A 137 -16.82 -15.57 -17.57
C ALA A 137 -15.63 -15.64 -16.59
N GLU A 138 -15.15 -16.84 -16.27
CA GLU A 138 -14.03 -17.04 -15.35
C GLU A 138 -12.67 -16.68 -15.99
N LEU A 139 -12.46 -16.99 -17.28
CA LEU A 139 -11.20 -16.71 -18.00
C LEU A 139 -11.02 -15.21 -18.36
N GLY A 140 -11.96 -14.34 -17.92
CA GLY A 140 -11.72 -12.88 -17.87
C GLY A 140 -11.72 -12.20 -19.23
N GLN A 141 -12.82 -12.22 -19.96
CA GLN A 141 -13.11 -11.09 -20.83
C GLN A 141 -13.33 -9.87 -19.94
N GLU A 142 -12.64 -8.74 -20.21
CA GLU A 142 -13.01 -7.45 -19.64
C GLU A 142 -14.49 -7.20 -19.98
N VAL A 143 -15.33 -7.30 -18.96
CA VAL A 143 -16.74 -6.99 -19.10
C VAL A 143 -16.82 -5.48 -19.28
N LYS A 144 -17.03 -5.01 -20.49
CA LYS A 144 -17.28 -3.60 -20.74
C LYS A 144 -18.57 -3.23 -19.99
N PRO A 145 -18.55 -2.14 -19.20
CA PRO A 145 -19.72 -1.70 -18.48
C PRO A 145 -20.89 -1.48 -19.45
N ALA A 146 -22.11 -1.75 -18.98
CA ALA A 146 -23.31 -1.56 -19.79
C ALA A 146 -23.47 -0.08 -20.18
N ARG A 147 -23.72 0.20 -21.46
CA ARG A 147 -23.66 1.55 -22.01
C ARG A 147 -25.02 2.25 -22.00
N LEU A 148 -25.09 3.43 -21.38
CA LEU A 148 -26.21 4.38 -21.43
C LEU A 148 -25.62 5.79 -21.28
N ASP A 149 -25.55 6.53 -22.37
CA ASP A 149 -24.95 7.86 -22.43
C ASP A 149 -25.69 8.77 -23.44
N ALA A 150 -25.18 9.98 -23.68
CA ALA A 150 -25.79 10.94 -24.60
C ALA A 150 -25.82 10.41 -26.06
N ASP A 151 -24.97 9.49 -26.45
CA ASP A 151 -24.95 8.89 -27.78
C ASP A 151 -26.07 7.86 -27.96
N THR A 152 -26.52 7.23 -26.87
CA THR A 152 -27.58 6.22 -26.89
C THR A 152 -28.99 6.76 -26.64
N VAL A 153 -29.13 8.06 -26.27
CA VAL A 153 -30.42 8.73 -26.04
C VAL A 153 -30.70 9.70 -27.15
N LEU A 154 -31.92 9.60 -27.73
CA LEU A 154 -32.40 10.50 -28.80
C LEU A 154 -33.81 11.02 -28.47
N THR A 155 -33.98 12.32 -28.43
CA THR A 155 -35.26 12.95 -28.11
C THR A 155 -35.81 13.71 -29.30
N GLY A 156 -37.17 13.77 -29.41
CA GLY A 156 -37.88 14.53 -30.44
C GLY A 156 -37.70 13.95 -31.85
N PHE A 157 -37.57 12.63 -31.99
CA PHE A 157 -37.39 11.99 -33.29
C PHE A 157 -38.71 12.02 -34.11
N PRO A 158 -38.68 12.47 -35.38
CA PRO A 158 -39.88 12.62 -36.18
C PRO A 158 -40.38 11.29 -36.78
N ALA A 159 -40.67 10.32 -35.92
CA ALA A 159 -41.16 9.01 -36.32
C ALA A 159 -42.62 9.02 -36.74
N ARG A 160 -42.95 8.24 -37.77
CA ARG A 160 -44.34 8.03 -38.27
C ARG A 160 -44.95 6.73 -37.72
N ASP A 161 -44.12 5.77 -37.38
CA ASP A 161 -44.53 4.48 -36.83
C ASP A 161 -43.53 3.97 -35.82
N ARG A 162 -43.82 2.78 -35.22
CA ARG A 162 -42.98 2.09 -34.24
C ARG A 162 -41.64 1.67 -34.83
N ASP A 163 -41.63 1.16 -36.05
CA ASP A 163 -40.44 0.54 -36.65
C ASP A 163 -39.38 1.60 -36.94
N GLU A 164 -39.77 2.84 -37.25
CA GLU A 164 -38.86 3.98 -37.37
C GLU A 164 -38.20 4.31 -36.01
N LEU A 165 -38.90 4.20 -34.87
CA LEU A 165 -38.32 4.37 -33.52
C LEU A 165 -37.37 3.25 -33.17
N VAL A 166 -37.69 1.97 -33.51
CA VAL A 166 -36.82 0.81 -33.32
C VAL A 166 -35.54 0.98 -34.12
N LEU A 167 -35.64 1.37 -35.39
CA LEU A 167 -34.51 1.63 -36.26
C LEU A 167 -33.60 2.74 -35.69
N ALA A 168 -34.16 3.83 -35.22
CA ALA A 168 -33.44 4.94 -34.65
C ALA A 168 -32.67 4.50 -33.40
N ALA A 169 -33.30 3.75 -32.49
CA ALA A 169 -32.70 3.25 -31.26
C ALA A 169 -31.58 2.22 -31.56
N ALA A 170 -31.84 1.25 -32.44
CA ALA A 170 -30.84 0.25 -32.84
C ALA A 170 -29.63 0.90 -33.55
N ALA A 171 -29.86 1.92 -34.39
CA ALA A 171 -28.80 2.69 -35.02
C ALA A 171 -27.91 3.41 -34.00
N ARG A 172 -28.46 3.91 -32.90
CA ARG A 172 -27.72 4.53 -31.82
C ARG A 172 -26.81 3.51 -31.12
N LEU A 173 -27.31 2.32 -30.80
CA LEU A 173 -26.51 1.25 -30.21
C LEU A 173 -25.39 0.78 -31.16
N ARG A 174 -25.65 0.73 -32.45
CA ARG A 174 -24.63 0.39 -33.46
C ARG A 174 -23.56 1.48 -33.57
N GLN A 175 -23.96 2.74 -33.63
CA GLN A 175 -23.04 3.88 -33.67
C GLN A 175 -22.19 3.93 -32.40
N ALA A 176 -22.76 3.56 -31.25
CA ALA A 176 -22.06 3.42 -29.98
C ALA A 176 -21.13 2.19 -29.90
N GLY A 177 -21.13 1.32 -30.93
CA GLY A 177 -20.27 0.13 -30.96
C GLY A 177 -20.76 -1.02 -30.06
N CYS A 178 -22.01 -0.98 -29.59
CA CYS A 178 -22.57 -2.02 -28.72
C CYS A 178 -23.05 -3.25 -29.50
N VAL A 179 -23.43 -3.09 -30.79
CA VAL A 179 -24.08 -4.12 -31.60
C VAL A 179 -23.58 -4.07 -33.04
N GLY A 180 -23.69 -5.21 -33.74
CA GLY A 180 -23.41 -5.35 -35.16
C GLY A 180 -24.66 -5.23 -36.05
N ASP A 181 -24.50 -5.57 -37.35
CA ASP A 181 -25.55 -5.41 -38.39
C ASP A 181 -26.76 -6.34 -38.18
N GLY A 182 -26.52 -7.54 -37.65
CA GLY A 182 -27.56 -8.53 -37.35
C GLY A 182 -28.58 -8.09 -36.30
N PHE A 183 -28.15 -7.24 -35.37
CA PHE A 183 -29.02 -6.73 -34.30
C PHE A 183 -30.21 -5.95 -34.80
N ILE A 184 -30.05 -5.11 -35.82
CA ILE A 184 -31.16 -4.28 -36.38
C ILE A 184 -32.29 -5.15 -36.90
N SER A 185 -31.95 -6.23 -37.62
CA SER A 185 -32.95 -7.13 -38.17
C SER A 185 -33.69 -7.90 -37.07
N ALA A 186 -32.95 -8.32 -36.02
CA ALA A 186 -33.51 -8.98 -34.85
C ALA A 186 -34.48 -8.07 -34.09
N MET A 187 -34.13 -6.79 -33.92
CA MET A 187 -34.97 -5.79 -33.21
C MET A 187 -36.27 -5.48 -33.93
N LEU A 188 -36.25 -5.42 -35.26
CA LEU A 188 -37.48 -5.23 -36.07
C LEU A 188 -38.44 -6.41 -35.99
N SER A 189 -37.88 -7.63 -35.79
CA SER A 189 -38.66 -8.86 -35.68
C SER A 189 -39.11 -9.16 -34.25
N ALA A 190 -38.56 -8.47 -33.25
CA ALA A 190 -38.89 -8.68 -31.84
C ALA A 190 -40.25 -8.07 -31.47
N GLU A 191 -41.00 -8.76 -30.61
CA GLU A 191 -42.26 -8.22 -30.07
C GLU A 191 -41.98 -7.21 -28.96
N PRO A 192 -42.46 -5.95 -29.11
CA PRO A 192 -42.29 -4.94 -28.08
C PRO A 192 -43.21 -5.21 -26.87
N ARG A 193 -42.65 -4.95 -25.67
CA ARG A 193 -43.38 -5.04 -24.41
C ARG A 193 -43.74 -3.65 -23.88
N ALA A 194 -44.99 -3.42 -23.57
CA ALA A 194 -45.42 -2.21 -22.89
C ALA A 194 -45.01 -2.28 -21.41
N LEU A 195 -44.26 -1.31 -20.93
CA LEU A 195 -43.87 -1.19 -19.52
C LEU A 195 -44.88 -0.35 -18.72
N GLY A 196 -45.68 0.47 -19.38
CA GLY A 196 -46.65 1.40 -18.80
C GLY A 196 -46.37 2.84 -19.23
N GLN A 197 -47.36 3.73 -19.04
CA GLN A 197 -47.26 5.18 -19.31
C GLN A 197 -46.72 5.58 -20.70
N GLY A 198 -46.95 4.73 -21.70
CA GLY A 198 -46.45 4.95 -23.06
C GLY A 198 -44.98 4.58 -23.27
N ILE A 199 -44.30 3.92 -22.31
CA ILE A 199 -42.95 3.42 -22.46
C ILE A 199 -42.99 1.98 -22.96
N TRP A 200 -42.24 1.71 -24.02
CA TRP A 200 -42.13 0.41 -24.66
C TRP A 200 -40.71 -0.08 -24.68
N LEU A 201 -40.50 -1.40 -24.45
CA LEU A 201 -39.20 -2.05 -24.47
C LEU A 201 -39.13 -3.10 -25.59
N VAL A 202 -38.06 -3.07 -26.38
CA VAL A 202 -37.66 -4.12 -27.31
C VAL A 202 -36.26 -4.57 -26.93
N GLN A 203 -36.00 -5.87 -27.01
CA GLN A 203 -34.70 -6.44 -26.59
C GLN A 203 -34.24 -7.59 -27.50
N SER A 204 -32.96 -7.70 -27.71
CA SER A 204 -32.29 -8.80 -28.40
C SER A 204 -30.92 -9.09 -27.83
N ASP A 205 -30.46 -10.34 -28.06
CA ASP A 205 -29.09 -10.79 -27.75
C ASP A 205 -28.31 -11.17 -29.01
N GLN A 206 -28.91 -11.01 -30.19
CA GLN A 206 -28.29 -11.32 -31.47
C GLN A 206 -27.30 -10.22 -31.88
N ASP A 207 -26.07 -10.62 -32.18
CA ASP A 207 -24.98 -9.75 -32.67
C ASP A 207 -24.68 -8.55 -31.70
N VAL A 208 -24.63 -8.86 -30.39
CA VAL A 208 -24.34 -7.90 -29.30
C VAL A 208 -22.92 -8.11 -28.78
N SER A 209 -22.09 -7.08 -28.86
CA SER A 209 -20.70 -7.06 -28.37
C SER A 209 -20.55 -6.43 -26.97
N GLN A 210 -21.49 -5.57 -26.58
CA GLN A 210 -21.55 -4.89 -25.27
C GLN A 210 -23.00 -4.64 -24.89
N ALA A 211 -23.33 -4.88 -23.61
CA ALA A 211 -24.69 -4.53 -23.11
C ALA A 211 -24.91 -3.01 -23.25
N GLY A 212 -26.10 -2.62 -23.71
CA GLY A 212 -26.41 -1.21 -23.90
C GLY A 212 -27.92 -0.97 -23.98
N LEU A 213 -28.32 0.26 -23.57
CA LEU A 213 -29.71 0.72 -23.64
C LEU A 213 -29.78 1.99 -24.48
N ALA A 214 -30.59 1.95 -25.54
CA ALA A 214 -30.96 3.18 -26.25
C ALA A 214 -32.41 3.56 -25.97
N VAL A 215 -32.64 4.83 -25.70
CA VAL A 215 -33.99 5.38 -25.48
C VAL A 215 -34.31 6.47 -26.52
N VAL A 216 -35.40 6.30 -27.27
CA VAL A 216 -35.84 7.25 -28.29
C VAL A 216 -37.22 7.76 -27.93
N THR A 217 -37.41 9.08 -27.86
CA THR A 217 -38.73 9.70 -27.72
C THR A 217 -39.16 10.31 -29.06
N PRO A 218 -40.42 10.11 -29.49
CA PRO A 218 -40.94 10.77 -30.69
C PRO A 218 -41.15 12.29 -30.43
N GLU A 219 -41.17 13.09 -31.51
CA GLU A 219 -41.50 14.53 -31.44
C GLU A 219 -42.90 14.76 -30.81
N LYS A 220 -43.84 13.89 -31.11
CA LYS A 220 -45.18 13.83 -30.52
C LYS A 220 -45.51 12.38 -30.21
N SER A 221 -46.26 12.14 -29.14
CA SER A 221 -46.71 10.78 -28.79
C SER A 221 -47.34 10.09 -30.00
N LEU A 222 -46.94 8.86 -30.29
CA LEU A 222 -47.47 8.06 -31.39
C LEU A 222 -48.65 7.21 -30.89
N GLU A 223 -49.79 7.37 -31.53
CA GLU A 223 -50.96 6.51 -31.30
C GLU A 223 -50.86 5.30 -32.23
N THR A 224 -50.78 4.11 -31.66
CA THR A 224 -50.71 2.86 -32.42
C THR A 224 -51.89 1.97 -32.07
N ARG A 225 -52.15 0.96 -32.90
CA ARG A 225 -53.23 -0.03 -32.63
C ARG A 225 -52.99 -0.84 -31.33
N HIS A 226 -51.79 -0.80 -30.79
CA HIS A 226 -51.38 -1.52 -29.56
C HIS A 226 -51.26 -0.57 -28.35
N GLY A 227 -51.49 0.73 -28.52
CA GLY A 227 -51.42 1.77 -27.49
C GLY A 227 -50.50 2.91 -27.86
N ARG A 228 -50.42 3.88 -26.95
CA ARG A 228 -49.61 5.11 -27.09
C ARG A 228 -48.15 4.83 -26.85
N ILE A 229 -47.28 5.46 -27.66
CA ILE A 229 -45.83 5.41 -27.49
C ILE A 229 -45.31 6.81 -27.17
N ASN A 230 -44.78 7.01 -25.98
CA ASN A 230 -44.09 8.22 -25.50
C ASN A 230 -42.58 8.07 -25.55
N ALA A 231 -42.08 6.82 -25.35
CA ALA A 231 -40.69 6.46 -25.51
C ALA A 231 -40.55 4.99 -25.90
N LEU A 232 -39.55 4.68 -26.72
CA LEU A 232 -39.18 3.34 -27.08
C LEU A 232 -37.74 3.09 -26.62
N ALA A 233 -37.57 2.07 -25.81
CA ALA A 233 -36.26 1.59 -25.29
C ALA A 233 -35.83 0.33 -26.06
N CYS A 234 -34.59 0.31 -26.55
CA CYS A 234 -33.95 -0.86 -27.16
C CYS A 234 -32.82 -1.35 -26.22
N LEU A 235 -32.94 -2.57 -25.74
CA LEU A 235 -31.96 -3.20 -24.86
C LEU A 235 -31.14 -4.26 -25.62
N ALA A 236 -29.83 -4.04 -25.73
CA ALA A 236 -28.88 -5.02 -26.20
C ALA A 236 -28.40 -5.84 -24.99
N ARG A 237 -28.63 -7.16 -25.02
CA ARG A 237 -28.24 -8.08 -23.95
C ARG A 237 -27.07 -8.94 -24.42
N VAL A 238 -26.06 -9.11 -23.60
CA VAL A 238 -25.00 -10.09 -23.82
C VAL A 238 -25.43 -11.40 -23.12
N PRO A 239 -25.61 -12.52 -23.83
CA PRO A 239 -26.13 -13.77 -23.24
C PRO A 239 -25.31 -14.30 -22.08
N SER A 240 -23.98 -14.17 -22.16
CA SER A 240 -23.03 -14.65 -21.15
C SER A 240 -22.96 -13.79 -19.88
N GLN A 241 -23.67 -12.65 -19.86
CA GLN A 241 -23.58 -11.65 -18.80
C GLN A 241 -24.97 -11.39 -18.18
N GLY A 242 -25.68 -12.41 -17.77
CA GLY A 242 -27.09 -12.37 -17.38
C GLY A 242 -27.52 -11.33 -16.33
N GLN A 243 -26.60 -10.76 -15.56
CA GLN A 243 -26.88 -9.72 -14.57
C GLN A 243 -26.47 -8.30 -15.01
N HIS A 244 -25.64 -8.14 -16.04
CA HIS A 244 -25.08 -6.83 -16.42
C HIS A 244 -26.09 -5.86 -17.05
N HIS A 245 -27.21 -6.33 -17.58
CA HIS A 245 -28.28 -5.49 -18.10
C HIS A 245 -29.32 -5.08 -17.04
N ARG A 246 -29.26 -5.67 -15.84
CA ARG A 246 -30.22 -5.38 -14.76
C ARG A 246 -30.19 -3.92 -14.33
N PRO A 247 -29.04 -3.26 -14.14
CA PRO A 247 -28.99 -1.83 -13.82
C PRO A 247 -29.63 -0.96 -14.89
N LEU A 248 -29.57 -1.32 -16.18
CA LEU A 248 -30.22 -0.60 -17.27
C LEU A 248 -31.76 -0.72 -17.22
N LEU A 249 -32.27 -1.88 -16.80
CA LEU A 249 -33.71 -2.09 -16.60
C LEU A 249 -34.21 -1.31 -15.36
N GLU A 250 -33.44 -1.29 -14.28
CA GLU A 250 -33.74 -0.52 -13.08
C GLU A 250 -33.89 0.98 -13.41
N ARG A 251 -32.99 1.52 -14.25
CA ARG A 251 -33.07 2.90 -14.74
C ARG A 251 -34.35 3.18 -15.57
N LEU A 252 -34.86 2.23 -16.34
CA LEU A 252 -36.15 2.35 -17.02
C LEU A 252 -37.32 2.36 -16.04
N LEU A 253 -37.25 1.60 -14.93
CA LEU A 253 -38.28 1.59 -13.90
C LEU A 253 -38.40 2.92 -13.18
N ILE A 254 -37.30 3.64 -12.95
CA ILE A 254 -37.30 4.99 -12.37
C ILE A 254 -38.18 5.95 -13.19
N LEU A 255 -38.25 5.81 -14.53
CA LEU A 255 -39.10 6.62 -15.35
C LEU A 255 -40.61 6.37 -15.12
N LEU A 256 -40.96 5.19 -14.55
CA LEU A 256 -42.35 4.80 -14.28
C LEU A 256 -42.84 5.25 -12.90
N GLU A 257 -41.90 5.33 -11.90
CA GLU A 257 -42.26 5.62 -10.50
C GLU A 257 -42.85 6.99 -10.30
N ASP A 258 -42.39 8.02 -11.02
CA ASP A 258 -42.87 9.43 -10.92
C ASP A 258 -44.04 9.80 -11.83
N GLY A 259 -44.73 8.83 -12.46
CA GLY A 259 -45.71 9.16 -13.47
C GLY A 259 -45.11 9.88 -14.70
N GLY A 260 -43.80 9.68 -14.90
CA GLY A 260 -42.96 10.45 -15.81
C GLY A 260 -43.15 10.12 -17.29
N GLY A 261 -43.71 8.95 -17.64
CA GLY A 261 -43.84 8.51 -19.01
C GLY A 261 -44.64 9.48 -19.90
N ASP A 262 -45.64 10.12 -19.36
CA ASP A 262 -46.46 11.13 -20.10
C ASP A 262 -45.74 12.46 -20.32
N ARG A 263 -44.66 12.72 -19.61
CA ARG A 263 -43.83 13.94 -19.70
C ARG A 263 -42.58 13.77 -20.57
N LEU A 264 -42.31 12.58 -21.11
CA LEU A 264 -41.11 12.29 -21.91
C LEU A 264 -41.07 13.02 -23.27
N PRO A 265 -42.17 13.12 -24.03
CA PRO A 265 -42.17 13.93 -25.25
C PRO A 265 -41.88 15.40 -24.93
N GLY A 266 -40.86 15.99 -25.56
CA GLY A 266 -40.47 17.38 -25.35
C GLY A 266 -39.30 17.59 -24.36
N LEU A 267 -38.80 16.54 -23.68
CA LEU A 267 -37.57 16.63 -22.92
C LEU A 267 -36.38 16.76 -23.85
N SER A 268 -35.32 17.47 -23.39
CA SER A 268 -34.01 17.42 -24.04
C SER A 268 -33.28 16.12 -23.72
N THR A 269 -32.34 15.73 -24.58
CA THR A 269 -31.49 14.52 -24.35
C THR A 269 -30.82 14.55 -22.98
N ALA A 270 -30.32 15.71 -22.57
CA ALA A 270 -29.66 15.86 -21.24
C ALA A 270 -30.68 15.65 -20.09
N ALA A 271 -31.90 16.18 -20.21
CA ALA A 271 -32.95 16.04 -19.19
C ALA A 271 -33.47 14.60 -19.09
N LEU A 272 -33.58 13.89 -20.23
CA LEU A 272 -33.95 12.46 -20.24
C LEU A 272 -32.84 11.57 -19.66
N LEU A 273 -31.59 11.85 -20.02
CA LEU A 273 -30.46 11.13 -19.49
C LEU A 273 -30.30 11.30 -17.96
N ALA A 274 -30.47 12.54 -17.46
CA ALA A 274 -30.45 12.81 -16.02
C ALA A 274 -31.51 11.99 -15.26
N ARG A 275 -32.73 11.91 -15.81
CA ARG A 275 -33.79 11.06 -15.21
C ARG A 275 -33.46 9.58 -15.25
N LEU A 276 -32.90 9.07 -16.35
CA LEU A 276 -32.44 7.68 -16.48
C LEU A 276 -31.24 7.37 -15.54
N SER A 277 -30.48 8.38 -15.16
CA SER A 277 -29.35 8.25 -14.20
C SER A 277 -29.80 8.40 -12.75
N GLY A 278 -31.08 8.64 -12.47
CA GLY A 278 -31.62 8.90 -11.12
C GLY A 278 -31.33 10.33 -10.62
N GLU A 279 -30.89 11.23 -11.51
CA GLU A 279 -30.66 12.63 -11.18
C GLU A 279 -31.99 13.39 -11.27
N SER A 280 -32.29 14.20 -10.26
CA SER A 280 -33.50 15.04 -10.27
C SER A 280 -33.42 16.08 -11.41
N ALA A 281 -34.44 16.25 -12.19
CA ALA A 281 -34.45 17.13 -13.36
C ALA A 281 -34.20 18.65 -13.07
N THR A 282 -34.13 19.00 -11.79
CA THR A 282 -33.79 20.34 -11.25
C THR A 282 -32.38 20.40 -10.62
N ALA A 283 -31.60 19.33 -10.70
CA ALA A 283 -30.26 19.31 -10.10
C ALA A 283 -29.31 20.19 -10.92
N GLN A 284 -28.71 21.17 -10.25
CA GLN A 284 -27.56 21.87 -10.78
C GLN A 284 -26.31 20.98 -10.63
N VAL A 285 -25.44 21.02 -11.62
CA VAL A 285 -24.24 20.20 -11.69
C VAL A 285 -23.03 21.08 -11.92
N VAL A 286 -21.98 20.82 -11.15
CA VAL A 286 -20.68 21.48 -11.31
C VAL A 286 -19.56 20.41 -11.38
N ARG A 287 -18.54 20.69 -12.18
CA ARG A 287 -17.37 19.83 -12.35
C ARG A 287 -16.14 20.51 -11.81
N VAL A 288 -15.32 19.76 -11.09
CA VAL A 288 -14.02 20.24 -10.60
C VAL A 288 -13.02 19.09 -10.63
N THR A 289 -11.83 19.35 -11.12
CA THR A 289 -10.76 18.35 -11.18
C THR A 289 -10.10 18.23 -9.82
N LEU A 290 -9.93 16.99 -9.34
CA LEU A 290 -9.23 16.68 -8.11
C LEU A 290 -7.72 16.83 -8.35
N LEU A 291 -7.09 17.75 -7.62
CA LEU A 291 -5.67 18.08 -7.78
C LEU A 291 -4.79 17.53 -6.64
N ASN A 292 -5.40 16.92 -5.62
CA ASN A 292 -4.70 16.32 -4.49
C ASN A 292 -3.78 15.19 -4.95
N ALA A 293 -2.53 15.18 -4.52
CA ALA A 293 -1.46 14.29 -5.00
C ALA A 293 -1.84 12.79 -4.91
N HIS A 294 -2.47 12.39 -3.81
CA HIS A 294 -2.90 11.01 -3.53
C HIS A 294 -4.40 10.78 -3.73
N GLY A 295 -5.09 11.70 -4.41
CA GLY A 295 -6.53 11.61 -4.58
C GLY A 295 -7.32 11.89 -3.30
N LEU A 296 -8.54 11.35 -3.21
CA LEU A 296 -9.39 11.47 -2.01
C LEU A 296 -9.05 10.40 -0.98
N HIS A 297 -7.87 10.50 -0.34
CA HIS A 297 -7.56 9.70 0.84
C HIS A 297 -8.14 10.32 2.13
N ALA A 298 -7.86 9.74 3.30
CA ALA A 298 -8.53 10.07 4.57
C ALA A 298 -8.69 11.58 4.88
N ARG A 299 -7.61 12.36 4.76
CA ARG A 299 -7.63 13.79 5.12
C ARG A 299 -8.40 14.65 4.13
N PRO A 300 -8.15 14.60 2.79
CA PRO A 300 -8.98 15.29 1.81
C PRO A 300 -10.44 14.87 1.82
N ALA A 301 -10.72 13.55 1.99
CA ALA A 301 -12.09 13.06 2.06
C ALA A 301 -12.81 13.62 3.30
N LYS A 302 -12.17 13.67 4.47
CA LYS A 302 -12.74 14.29 5.68
C LYS A 302 -13.07 15.78 5.45
N GLN A 303 -12.19 16.55 4.81
CA GLN A 303 -12.42 17.97 4.52
C GLN A 303 -13.55 18.16 3.50
N LEU A 304 -13.64 17.28 2.51
CA LEU A 304 -14.72 17.29 1.54
C LEU A 304 -16.09 17.03 2.20
N VAL A 305 -16.14 16.01 3.04
CA VAL A 305 -17.34 15.64 3.81
C VAL A 305 -17.77 16.77 4.73
N GLN A 306 -16.83 17.42 5.42
CA GLN A 306 -17.12 18.57 6.26
C GLN A 306 -17.71 19.73 5.44
N ALA A 307 -17.11 20.04 4.27
CA ALA A 307 -17.65 21.08 3.37
C ALA A 307 -19.07 20.76 2.90
N ALA A 308 -19.37 19.48 2.64
CA ALA A 308 -20.73 19.05 2.23
C ALA A 308 -21.73 19.17 3.38
N ARG A 309 -21.35 18.84 4.61
CA ARG A 309 -22.18 19.02 5.81
C ARG A 309 -22.43 20.50 6.09
N ASP A 310 -21.40 21.32 6.02
CA ASP A 310 -21.50 22.78 6.17
C ASP A 310 -22.43 23.39 5.12
N ALA A 311 -22.40 22.87 3.88
CA ALA A 311 -23.35 23.27 2.83
C ALA A 311 -24.80 22.88 3.19
N GLY A 312 -24.98 21.68 3.74
CA GLY A 312 -26.28 21.22 4.27
C GLY A 312 -26.81 22.12 5.38
N GLU A 313 -25.98 22.49 6.35
CA GLU A 313 -26.39 23.36 7.46
C GLU A 313 -26.69 24.79 7.03
N ARG A 314 -25.89 25.37 6.12
CA ARG A 314 -26.02 26.77 5.72
C ARG A 314 -27.10 27.00 4.65
N HIS A 315 -27.24 26.04 3.75
CA HIS A 315 -28.14 26.22 2.56
C HIS A 315 -29.30 25.22 2.54
N GLY A 316 -29.32 24.24 3.45
CA GLY A 316 -30.34 23.19 3.49
C GLY A 316 -30.23 22.16 2.34
N VAL A 317 -29.05 22.07 1.69
CA VAL A 317 -28.81 21.20 0.53
C VAL A 317 -27.48 20.48 0.72
N ILE A 318 -27.51 19.15 0.83
CA ILE A 318 -26.33 18.31 0.83
C ILE A 318 -26.01 17.90 -0.62
N PRO A 319 -24.85 18.26 -1.18
CA PRO A 319 -24.47 17.86 -2.53
C PRO A 319 -24.21 16.36 -2.64
N SER A 320 -24.50 15.82 -3.84
CA SER A 320 -24.07 14.47 -4.23
C SER A 320 -22.82 14.56 -5.07
N LEU A 321 -22.05 13.47 -5.09
CA LEU A 321 -20.73 13.36 -5.74
C LEU A 321 -20.68 12.11 -6.60
N ARG A 322 -20.04 12.21 -7.79
CA ARG A 322 -19.63 11.06 -8.61
C ARG A 322 -18.35 11.37 -9.37
N LEU A 323 -17.69 10.34 -9.87
CA LEU A 323 -16.60 10.50 -10.84
C LEU A 323 -17.15 10.71 -12.25
N GLU A 324 -16.47 11.49 -13.08
CA GLU A 324 -16.87 11.68 -14.48
C GLU A 324 -16.56 10.46 -15.33
N GLU A 325 -15.43 9.79 -15.08
CA GLU A 325 -14.98 8.58 -15.78
C GLU A 325 -14.91 7.40 -14.81
N GLY A 326 -15.57 6.30 -15.13
CA GLY A 326 -15.35 4.99 -14.50
C GLY A 326 -16.13 4.65 -13.24
N GLY A 327 -17.11 5.45 -12.83
CA GLY A 327 -17.93 5.15 -11.64
C GLY A 327 -19.42 5.27 -11.90
N ASP A 328 -20.16 4.18 -11.74
CA ASP A 328 -21.61 4.11 -11.98
C ASP A 328 -22.48 4.64 -10.80
N GLY A 329 -21.89 5.13 -9.71
CA GLY A 329 -22.64 5.52 -8.50
C GLY A 329 -22.58 7.00 -8.16
N VAL A 330 -23.73 7.66 -8.04
CA VAL A 330 -23.86 8.95 -7.35
C VAL A 330 -23.88 8.67 -5.85
N VAL A 331 -22.97 9.28 -5.09
CA VAL A 331 -22.86 9.12 -3.63
C VAL A 331 -23.11 10.45 -2.91
N SER A 332 -23.55 10.40 -1.67
CA SER A 332 -23.65 11.59 -0.83
C SER A 332 -22.24 12.13 -0.52
N ALA A 333 -22.00 13.41 -0.82
CA ALA A 333 -20.74 14.06 -0.46
C ALA A 333 -20.55 14.22 1.07
N ALA A 334 -21.58 13.98 1.88
CA ALA A 334 -21.53 14.01 3.34
C ALA A 334 -21.16 12.64 3.98
N SER A 335 -21.00 11.58 3.18
CA SER A 335 -20.61 10.25 3.64
C SER A 335 -19.12 10.00 3.42
N LEU A 336 -18.36 9.79 4.51
CA LEU A 336 -16.92 9.54 4.45
C LEU A 336 -16.63 8.19 3.80
N THR A 337 -17.40 7.16 4.13
CA THR A 337 -17.21 5.81 3.60
C THR A 337 -17.49 5.74 2.09
N LYS A 338 -18.53 6.39 1.61
CA LYS A 338 -18.86 6.46 0.19
C LYS A 338 -17.88 7.32 -0.61
N VAL A 339 -17.44 8.45 -0.06
CA VAL A 339 -16.43 9.33 -0.68
C VAL A 339 -15.09 8.60 -0.81
N LEU A 340 -14.65 7.88 0.22
CA LEU A 340 -13.45 7.03 0.17
C LEU A 340 -13.64 5.87 -0.82
N GLY A 341 -14.83 5.25 -0.82
CA GLY A 341 -15.18 4.15 -1.73
C GLY A 341 -15.16 4.50 -3.21
N LEU A 342 -15.23 5.80 -3.60
CA LEU A 342 -15.05 6.23 -4.98
C LEU A 342 -13.61 5.99 -5.49
N GLY A 343 -12.63 5.88 -4.59
CA GLY A 343 -11.23 5.70 -4.97
C GLY A 343 -10.71 6.80 -5.90
N ALA A 344 -11.22 8.02 -5.75
CA ALA A 344 -10.93 9.14 -6.65
C ALA A 344 -9.46 9.52 -6.63
N ARG A 345 -8.84 9.53 -7.80
CA ARG A 345 -7.41 9.80 -8.00
C ARG A 345 -7.16 11.21 -8.52
N ARG A 346 -5.94 11.70 -8.35
CA ARG A 346 -5.51 12.97 -8.95
C ARG A 346 -5.79 12.99 -10.45
N GLY A 347 -6.28 14.13 -10.92
CA GLY A 347 -6.59 14.36 -12.33
C GLY A 347 -8.00 13.91 -12.75
N GLN A 348 -8.68 13.13 -11.92
CA GLN A 348 -10.07 12.77 -12.19
C GLN A 348 -11.00 13.94 -11.89
N ALA A 349 -12.03 14.08 -12.71
CA ALA A 349 -13.05 15.08 -12.50
C ALA A 349 -14.12 14.58 -11.52
N LEU A 350 -14.28 15.32 -10.43
CA LEU A 350 -15.38 15.19 -9.49
C LEU A 350 -16.59 15.98 -10.00
N VAL A 351 -17.72 15.33 -10.06
CA VAL A 351 -18.97 15.92 -10.50
C VAL A 351 -19.90 16.02 -9.30
N PHE A 352 -20.13 17.24 -8.84
CA PHE A 352 -21.07 17.52 -7.76
C PHE A 352 -22.42 17.89 -8.34
N SER A 353 -23.49 17.40 -7.72
CA SER A 353 -24.85 17.74 -8.05
C SER A 353 -25.67 18.16 -6.82
N ALA A 354 -26.55 19.13 -6.96
CA ALA A 354 -27.41 19.60 -5.90
C ALA A 354 -28.85 19.74 -6.42
N ALA A 355 -29.78 19.02 -5.81
CA ALA A 355 -31.20 19.00 -6.19
C ALA A 355 -32.03 19.79 -5.16
N THR A 356 -32.59 20.92 -5.57
CA THR A 356 -33.56 21.72 -4.78
C THR A 356 -34.40 22.59 -5.70
N GLU A 357 -35.61 22.97 -5.26
CA GLU A 357 -36.43 23.92 -5.96
C GLU A 357 -35.88 25.36 -5.93
N ASP A 358 -35.00 25.66 -4.98
CA ASP A 358 -34.34 26.97 -4.82
C ASP A 358 -32.95 26.93 -5.48
N GLN A 359 -32.90 27.40 -6.74
CA GLN A 359 -31.72 27.43 -7.58
C GLN A 359 -30.53 28.16 -6.91
N ALA A 360 -30.80 29.23 -6.17
CA ALA A 360 -29.75 30.02 -5.51
C ALA A 360 -29.09 29.24 -4.36
N LYS A 361 -29.83 28.38 -3.64
CA LYS A 361 -29.29 27.51 -2.62
C LYS A 361 -28.44 26.38 -3.21
N ALA A 362 -28.88 25.82 -4.35
CA ALA A 362 -28.08 24.81 -5.07
C ALA A 362 -26.75 25.41 -5.54
N GLU A 363 -26.76 26.57 -6.17
CA GLU A 363 -25.56 27.29 -6.63
C GLU A 363 -24.60 27.59 -5.46
N ALA A 364 -25.12 28.05 -4.33
CA ALA A 364 -24.29 28.36 -3.16
C ALA A 364 -23.68 27.11 -2.55
N ALA A 365 -24.42 26.01 -2.43
CA ALA A 365 -23.89 24.73 -1.92
C ALA A 365 -22.81 24.15 -2.85
N LEU A 366 -23.04 24.17 -4.17
CA LEU A 366 -22.07 23.71 -5.15
C LEU A 366 -20.80 24.58 -5.19
N ALA A 367 -20.97 25.90 -5.05
CA ALA A 367 -19.82 26.80 -4.97
C ALA A 367 -18.91 26.52 -3.76
N MET A 368 -19.50 26.12 -2.62
CA MET A 368 -18.71 25.68 -1.44
C MET A 368 -17.89 24.42 -1.75
N MET A 369 -18.47 23.44 -2.45
CA MET A 369 -17.75 22.22 -2.84
C MET A 369 -16.59 22.52 -3.78
N VAL A 370 -16.83 23.35 -4.80
CA VAL A 370 -15.79 23.78 -5.73
C VAL A 370 -14.67 24.52 -5.01
N ALA A 371 -15.02 25.47 -4.13
CA ALA A 371 -14.04 26.21 -3.35
C ALA A 371 -13.19 25.29 -2.44
N ALA A 372 -13.81 24.31 -1.78
CA ALA A 372 -13.11 23.34 -0.95
C ALA A 372 -12.10 22.50 -1.77
N VAL A 373 -12.52 21.97 -2.94
CA VAL A 373 -11.63 21.20 -3.82
C VAL A 373 -10.51 22.06 -4.39
N GLN A 374 -10.82 23.28 -4.84
CA GLN A 374 -9.82 24.23 -5.35
C GLN A 374 -8.83 24.71 -4.28
N ALA A 375 -9.27 24.80 -3.02
CA ALA A 375 -8.41 25.09 -1.87
C ALA A 375 -7.55 23.87 -1.46
N GLY A 376 -7.70 22.72 -2.14
CA GLY A 376 -6.88 21.54 -1.93
C GLY A 376 -7.31 20.64 -0.78
N LEU A 377 -8.54 20.82 -0.24
CA LEU A 377 -9.07 19.95 0.83
C LEU A 377 -8.07 19.77 2.00
N GLY A 378 -7.41 20.86 2.41
CA GLY A 378 -6.42 20.87 3.46
C GLY A 378 -5.01 20.43 3.03
N GLU A 379 -4.75 20.31 1.73
CA GLU A 379 -3.45 20.01 1.12
C GLU A 379 -3.13 21.00 -0.01
N ALA A 380 -1.85 21.12 -0.36
CA ALA A 380 -1.44 21.94 -1.49
C ALA A 380 -1.79 21.26 -2.84
N VAL A 381 -2.20 22.06 -3.83
CA VAL A 381 -2.57 21.58 -5.17
C VAL A 381 -1.77 22.29 -6.26
N GLU A 382 -1.35 21.54 -7.28
CA GLU A 382 -0.67 22.06 -8.48
C GLU A 382 -1.44 21.70 -9.75
N PRO A 383 -1.41 22.57 -10.81
CA PRO A 383 -2.07 22.28 -12.09
C PRO A 383 -1.52 21.05 -12.79
N LEU A 384 -2.36 20.35 -13.54
CA LEU A 384 -1.99 19.17 -14.32
C LEU A 384 -1.18 19.56 -15.57
N ALA A 385 -0.05 18.88 -15.80
CA ALA A 385 0.59 18.85 -17.12
C ALA A 385 -0.02 17.68 -17.92
N ASP A 386 -0.32 17.94 -19.21
CA ASP A 386 -1.01 17.00 -20.10
C ASP A 386 -0.26 15.66 -20.24
N GLN A 387 -0.78 14.57 -19.68
CA GLN A 387 -0.42 13.19 -20.04
C GLN A 387 -1.57 12.20 -19.79
N ARG A 388 -1.70 11.22 -20.71
CA ARG A 388 -2.72 10.18 -20.72
C ARG A 388 -2.41 9.03 -19.74
N PRO A 389 -3.39 8.40 -19.10
CA PRO A 389 -3.16 7.34 -18.09
C PRO A 389 -2.93 5.97 -18.71
N THR A 390 -1.99 5.22 -18.15
CA THR A 390 -1.83 3.78 -18.33
C THR A 390 -2.14 3.07 -17.01
N ALA A 391 -2.95 2.02 -17.09
CA ALA A 391 -3.40 1.23 -15.94
C ALA A 391 -2.34 0.19 -15.53
N GLY A 392 -2.07 0.07 -14.24
CA GLY A 392 -1.21 -0.97 -13.66
C GLY A 392 -1.92 -1.67 -12.49
N THR A 393 -1.89 -2.99 -12.52
CA THR A 393 -2.54 -3.92 -11.60
C THR A 393 -1.53 -4.45 -10.59
N SER A 394 -1.89 -4.55 -9.32
CA SER A 394 -1.15 -5.31 -8.31
C SER A 394 -2.06 -6.32 -7.61
N VAL A 395 -1.53 -7.51 -7.36
CA VAL A 395 -2.20 -8.67 -6.78
C VAL A 395 -1.81 -8.78 -5.31
N ILE A 396 -2.74 -9.12 -4.45
CA ILE A 396 -2.49 -9.50 -3.06
C ILE A 396 -3.17 -10.83 -2.80
N GLU A 397 -2.39 -11.79 -2.32
CA GLU A 397 -2.88 -13.04 -1.74
C GLU A 397 -3.30 -12.81 -0.28
N SER A 398 -4.46 -13.31 0.07
CA SER A 398 -4.83 -13.57 1.46
C SER A 398 -5.31 -15.01 1.58
N ALA A 399 -4.51 -15.82 2.24
CA ALA A 399 -4.88 -17.19 2.58
C ALA A 399 -5.70 -17.19 3.87
N GLY A 400 -6.96 -17.61 3.79
CA GLY A 400 -7.80 -17.92 4.93
C GLY A 400 -8.17 -19.40 4.91
N GLN A 401 -7.46 -20.25 5.65
CA GLN A 401 -7.92 -21.59 6.01
C GLN A 401 -8.10 -21.67 7.52
N THR A 402 -9.32 -21.85 7.96
CA THR A 402 -9.64 -22.26 9.33
C THR A 402 -9.44 -23.76 9.46
N SER A 403 -8.26 -24.18 9.87
CA SER A 403 -8.00 -25.49 10.44
C SER A 403 -7.90 -25.36 11.96
N ASP A 404 -8.31 -26.36 12.73
CA ASP A 404 -8.10 -26.44 14.18
C ASP A 404 -6.60 -26.30 14.46
N VAL A 405 -6.20 -25.14 14.97
CA VAL A 405 -4.79 -24.80 15.22
C VAL A 405 -4.47 -25.24 16.64
N GLU A 406 -3.64 -26.29 16.77
CA GLU A 406 -3.13 -26.73 18.07
C GLU A 406 -2.21 -25.66 18.69
N ALA A 407 -2.37 -25.45 19.98
CA ALA A 407 -1.49 -24.56 20.73
C ALA A 407 -0.04 -25.10 20.74
N PRO A 408 0.97 -24.23 20.68
CA PRO A 408 2.37 -24.63 20.80
C PRO A 408 2.62 -25.37 22.11
N THR A 409 3.41 -26.43 22.07
CA THR A 409 3.72 -27.26 23.24
C THR A 409 4.64 -26.54 24.22
N ALA A 410 4.64 -26.97 25.48
CA ALA A 410 5.55 -26.42 26.50
C ALA A 410 7.02 -26.58 26.08
N ASP A 411 7.84 -25.57 26.38
CA ASP A 411 9.26 -25.42 26.01
C ASP A 411 9.52 -25.39 24.48
N SER A 412 8.46 -25.20 23.66
CA SER A 412 8.62 -25.00 22.21
C SER A 412 9.08 -23.58 21.89
N VAL A 413 9.71 -23.45 20.72
CA VAL A 413 10.12 -22.15 20.17
C VAL A 413 9.36 -21.93 18.87
N VAL A 414 8.55 -20.88 18.84
CA VAL A 414 7.81 -20.46 17.65
C VAL A 414 8.69 -19.46 16.89
N PRO A 415 9.04 -19.72 15.62
CA PRO A 415 9.74 -18.77 14.77
C PRO A 415 8.78 -17.65 14.38
N ALA A 416 9.31 -16.43 14.30
CA ALA A 416 8.57 -15.23 13.94
C ALA A 416 9.51 -14.23 13.26
N VAL A 417 9.02 -13.06 12.89
CA VAL A 417 9.82 -11.99 12.32
C VAL A 417 10.20 -11.00 13.42
N ALA A 418 11.48 -10.66 13.53
CA ALA A 418 12.00 -9.64 14.43
C ALA A 418 11.36 -8.28 14.11
N ALA A 419 10.70 -7.66 15.08
CA ALA A 419 9.97 -6.41 14.90
C ALA A 419 10.53 -5.25 15.73
N SER A 420 10.85 -5.49 16.99
CA SER A 420 11.47 -4.52 17.89
C SER A 420 12.48 -5.23 18.77
N PRO A 421 13.74 -4.74 18.86
CA PRO A 421 14.81 -5.45 19.55
C PRO A 421 14.58 -5.49 21.06
N GLY A 422 15.11 -6.55 21.68
CA GLY A 422 15.06 -6.77 23.12
C GLY A 422 14.51 -8.12 23.49
N MET A 423 14.59 -8.44 24.78
CA MET A 423 14.07 -9.68 25.34
C MET A 423 13.10 -9.36 26.50
N ALA A 424 12.00 -10.07 26.55
CA ALA A 424 11.01 -9.92 27.62
C ALA A 424 10.55 -11.28 28.13
N ILE A 425 10.31 -11.36 29.44
CA ILE A 425 9.70 -12.52 30.10
C ILE A 425 8.50 -12.03 30.91
N ALA A 426 7.31 -12.53 30.59
CA ALA A 426 6.10 -12.27 31.36
C ALA A 426 5.03 -13.31 31.05
N PRO A 427 3.98 -13.44 31.91
CA PRO A 427 2.76 -14.16 31.54
C PRO A 427 2.12 -13.51 30.31
N CYS A 428 1.60 -14.31 29.38
CA CYS A 428 0.89 -13.76 28.23
C CYS A 428 -0.53 -13.37 28.59
N TRP A 429 -0.99 -12.35 27.87
CA TRP A 429 -2.40 -12.03 27.72
C TRP A 429 -2.76 -12.08 26.24
N VAL A 430 -3.61 -13.02 25.88
CA VAL A 430 -4.05 -13.17 24.50
C VAL A 430 -5.27 -12.29 24.29
N MET A 431 -5.09 -11.18 23.59
CA MET A 431 -6.19 -10.29 23.25
C MET A 431 -7.04 -10.94 22.17
N ARG A 432 -8.08 -11.64 22.60
CA ARG A 432 -9.07 -12.23 21.71
C ARG A 432 -10.20 -11.25 21.53
N LEU A 433 -10.52 -10.99 20.26
CA LEU A 433 -11.72 -10.22 19.95
C LEU A 433 -12.95 -10.95 20.48
N PRO A 434 -13.85 -10.28 21.24
CA PRO A 434 -15.01 -10.92 21.80
C PRO A 434 -15.91 -11.46 20.68
N ARG A 435 -16.48 -12.63 20.87
CA ARG A 435 -17.61 -13.07 20.09
C ARG A 435 -18.85 -12.39 20.60
N PHE A 436 -19.54 -11.68 19.74
CA PHE A 436 -20.78 -11.02 20.07
C PHE A 436 -21.92 -11.97 19.80
N ASP A 437 -22.59 -12.44 20.87
CA ASP A 437 -23.76 -13.32 20.72
C ASP A 437 -25.01 -12.44 20.61
N TYR A 438 -25.61 -12.42 19.43
CA TYR A 438 -26.86 -11.70 19.14
C TYR A 438 -27.75 -12.49 18.18
N SER A 439 -29.05 -12.25 18.27
CA SER A 439 -30.02 -12.79 17.31
C SER A 439 -29.97 -12.01 16.00
N ALA A 440 -30.04 -12.70 14.87
CA ALA A 440 -30.10 -12.03 13.57
C ALA A 440 -31.41 -11.24 13.34
N ARG A 441 -32.50 -11.64 14.05
CA ARG A 441 -33.81 -11.00 13.95
C ARG A 441 -34.30 -10.56 15.33
N SER A 442 -35.14 -9.50 15.33
CA SER A 442 -35.76 -8.96 16.54
C SER A 442 -37.29 -8.86 16.36
N ASP A 443 -38.02 -9.23 17.40
CA ASP A 443 -39.48 -9.04 17.48
C ASP A 443 -39.89 -7.70 18.13
N ALA A 444 -38.92 -6.85 18.48
CA ALA A 444 -39.15 -5.58 19.20
C ALA A 444 -39.70 -4.46 18.33
N GLY A 445 -39.73 -4.66 17.03
CA GLY A 445 -40.17 -3.68 16.02
C GLY A 445 -39.06 -2.71 15.58
N ALA A 446 -39.10 -2.30 14.29
CA ALA A 446 -38.03 -1.50 13.66
C ALA A 446 -37.72 -0.19 14.41
N ASP A 447 -38.73 0.56 14.86
CA ASP A 447 -38.51 1.82 15.58
C ASP A 447 -37.73 1.65 16.88
N ASN A 448 -37.95 0.58 17.61
CA ASN A 448 -37.23 0.28 18.84
C ASN A 448 -35.77 -0.12 18.56
N GLU A 449 -35.56 -0.92 17.53
CA GLU A 449 -34.20 -1.31 17.09
C GLU A 449 -33.40 -0.14 16.54
N VAL A 450 -34.03 0.78 15.81
CA VAL A 450 -33.42 2.05 15.37
C VAL A 450 -32.97 2.86 16.59
N ALA A 451 -33.83 3.05 17.57
CA ALA A 451 -33.48 3.82 18.78
C ALA A 451 -32.32 3.16 19.58
N ARG A 452 -32.29 1.80 19.65
CA ARG A 452 -31.17 1.07 20.27
C ARG A 452 -29.87 1.30 19.52
N LEU A 453 -29.91 1.24 18.19
CA LEU A 453 -28.73 1.47 17.36
C LEU A 453 -28.20 2.90 17.50
N GLU A 454 -29.08 3.91 17.49
CA GLU A 454 -28.70 5.31 17.70
C GLU A 454 -28.00 5.54 19.05
N VAL A 455 -28.53 4.97 20.12
CA VAL A 455 -27.91 5.03 21.45
C VAL A 455 -26.55 4.34 21.45
N GLY A 456 -26.45 3.16 20.82
CA GLY A 456 -25.19 2.39 20.71
C GLY A 456 -24.11 3.16 19.97
N ILE A 457 -24.46 3.79 18.85
CA ILE A 457 -23.53 4.63 18.07
C ILE A 457 -23.06 5.84 18.87
N GLN A 458 -24.00 6.53 19.56
CA GLN A 458 -23.66 7.71 20.34
C GLN A 458 -22.72 7.39 21.51
N GLU A 459 -22.96 6.29 22.23
CA GLU A 459 -22.09 5.84 23.32
C GLU A 459 -20.70 5.44 22.80
N ALA A 460 -20.61 4.73 21.67
CA ALA A 460 -19.35 4.38 21.03
C ALA A 460 -18.56 5.64 20.60
N ARG A 461 -19.23 6.69 20.13
CA ARG A 461 -18.61 7.99 19.81
C ARG A 461 -18.03 8.66 21.06
N LEU A 462 -18.76 8.69 22.16
CA LEU A 462 -18.25 9.24 23.43
C LEU A 462 -17.00 8.51 23.91
N GLN A 463 -16.95 7.17 23.76
CA GLN A 463 -15.77 6.39 24.09
C GLN A 463 -14.57 6.77 23.20
N LEU A 464 -14.76 6.96 21.88
CA LEU A 464 -13.69 7.41 20.98
C LEU A 464 -13.22 8.82 21.30
N GLN A 465 -14.11 9.76 21.58
CA GLN A 465 -13.74 11.12 22.00
C GLN A 465 -12.88 11.11 23.27
N ALA A 466 -13.20 10.23 24.23
CA ALA A 466 -12.39 10.08 25.42
C ALA A 466 -10.98 9.55 25.11
N LEU A 467 -10.82 8.69 24.11
CA LEU A 467 -9.51 8.21 23.61
C LEU A 467 -8.75 9.31 22.87
N VAL A 468 -9.41 10.08 22.00
CA VAL A 468 -8.80 11.25 21.30
C VAL A 468 -8.20 12.23 22.32
N ASN A 469 -8.95 12.53 23.39
CA ASN A 469 -8.50 13.46 24.43
C ASN A 469 -7.32 12.93 25.28
N ARG A 470 -7.08 11.61 25.27
CA ARG A 470 -5.96 10.96 25.98
C ARG A 470 -4.78 10.62 25.09
N ALA A 471 -4.94 10.74 23.77
CA ALA A 471 -3.92 10.34 22.81
C ALA A 471 -2.64 11.17 22.99
N GLU A 472 -1.52 10.49 23.17
CA GLU A 472 -0.19 11.10 23.18
C GLU A 472 0.35 11.17 21.74
N GLY A 473 0.29 12.34 21.12
CA GLY A 473 0.76 12.59 19.76
C GLY A 473 -0.34 12.94 18.75
N ALA A 474 -0.02 13.89 17.86
CA ALA A 474 -0.98 14.42 16.88
C ALA A 474 -1.49 13.37 15.89
N GLU A 475 -0.62 12.46 15.48
CA GLU A 475 -0.94 11.40 14.51
C GLU A 475 -1.98 10.41 15.05
N MET A 476 -1.81 9.96 16.30
CA MET A 476 -2.77 9.07 16.96
C MET A 476 -4.13 9.75 17.17
N ALA A 477 -4.14 11.01 17.58
CA ALA A 477 -5.37 11.79 17.73
C ALA A 477 -6.12 11.96 16.39
N GLU A 478 -5.39 12.14 15.27
CA GLU A 478 -5.96 12.26 13.93
C GLU A 478 -6.63 10.94 13.47
N ILE A 479 -5.98 9.79 13.70
CA ILE A 479 -6.54 8.46 13.36
C ILE A 479 -7.82 8.19 14.19
N LEU A 480 -7.79 8.41 15.49
CA LEU A 480 -8.95 8.21 16.35
C LEU A 480 -10.10 9.17 16.01
N SER A 481 -9.80 10.41 15.61
CA SER A 481 -10.79 11.36 15.14
C SER A 481 -11.44 10.91 13.81
N MET A 482 -10.69 10.23 12.93
CA MET A 482 -11.24 9.62 11.73
C MET A 482 -12.20 8.47 12.07
N HIS A 483 -11.90 7.63 13.07
CA HIS A 483 -12.80 6.58 13.55
C HIS A 483 -14.10 7.16 14.10
N GLU A 484 -14.05 8.30 14.79
CA GLU A 484 -15.25 9.01 15.25
C GLU A 484 -16.11 9.50 14.07
N GLU A 485 -15.48 10.02 13.02
CA GLU A 485 -16.18 10.44 11.79
C GLU A 485 -16.85 9.26 11.06
N MET A 486 -16.19 8.09 11.01
CA MET A 486 -16.76 6.87 10.44
C MET A 486 -18.04 6.45 11.18
N LEU A 487 -18.07 6.55 12.52
CA LEU A 487 -19.28 6.29 13.32
C LEU A 487 -20.42 7.26 13.02
N GLY A 488 -20.09 8.46 12.62
CA GLY A 488 -21.10 9.48 12.25
C GLY A 488 -21.50 9.44 10.77
N ASP A 489 -21.12 8.41 10.02
CA ASP A 489 -21.44 8.31 8.59
C ASP A 489 -22.92 8.01 8.37
N PRO A 490 -23.67 8.92 7.71
CA PRO A 490 -25.11 8.75 7.48
C PRO A 490 -25.46 7.52 6.65
N GLU A 491 -24.60 7.12 5.71
CA GLU A 491 -24.85 6.00 4.80
C GLU A 491 -24.76 4.65 5.50
N LEU A 492 -23.87 4.50 6.47
CA LEU A 492 -23.81 3.30 7.30
C LEU A 492 -25.09 3.15 8.12
N PHE A 493 -25.61 4.27 8.63
CA PHE A 493 -26.87 4.27 9.36
C PHE A 493 -28.07 3.97 8.46
N VAL A 494 -28.13 4.54 7.25
CA VAL A 494 -29.19 4.27 6.26
C VAL A 494 -29.17 2.79 5.87
N ALA A 495 -28.01 2.23 5.54
CA ALA A 495 -27.88 0.81 5.19
C ALA A 495 -28.30 -0.12 6.35
N ALA A 496 -27.96 0.23 7.60
CA ALA A 496 -28.42 -0.52 8.76
C ALA A 496 -29.94 -0.39 8.93
N ARG A 497 -30.51 0.80 8.75
CA ARG A 497 -31.95 1.06 8.87
C ARG A 497 -32.78 0.26 7.87
N GLU A 498 -32.35 0.12 6.64
CA GLU A 498 -33.03 -0.73 5.65
C GLU A 498 -33.14 -2.17 6.15
N SER A 499 -32.08 -2.73 6.71
CA SER A 499 -32.09 -4.08 7.31
C SER A 499 -32.97 -4.17 8.55
N LEU A 500 -33.06 -3.10 9.36
CA LEU A 500 -33.97 -3.03 10.52
C LEU A 500 -35.44 -3.04 10.10
N GLU A 501 -35.79 -2.36 9.00
CA GLU A 501 -37.15 -2.37 8.43
C GLU A 501 -37.53 -3.76 7.91
N GLU A 502 -36.55 -4.60 7.52
CA GLU A 502 -36.75 -6.01 7.15
C GLU A 502 -36.83 -6.97 8.37
N GLY A 503 -36.73 -6.44 9.59
CA GLY A 503 -36.87 -7.20 10.84
C GLY A 503 -35.56 -7.76 11.40
N SER A 504 -34.41 -7.22 11.01
CA SER A 504 -33.10 -7.53 11.61
C SER A 504 -33.00 -6.91 13.02
N SER A 505 -32.16 -7.47 13.90
CA SER A 505 -31.76 -6.79 15.16
C SER A 505 -30.80 -5.64 14.89
N ALA A 506 -30.66 -4.72 15.83
CA ALA A 506 -29.72 -3.60 15.75
C ALA A 506 -28.27 -4.08 15.51
N GLU A 507 -27.87 -5.15 16.20
CA GLU A 507 -26.55 -5.77 16.07
C GLU A 507 -26.31 -6.33 14.67
N ALA A 508 -27.27 -7.13 14.16
CA ALA A 508 -27.15 -7.75 12.85
C ALA A 508 -27.15 -6.73 11.71
N ALA A 509 -28.06 -5.76 11.77
CA ALA A 509 -28.19 -4.69 10.77
C ALA A 509 -26.93 -3.82 10.74
N TRP A 510 -26.40 -3.42 11.89
CA TRP A 510 -25.18 -2.64 11.99
C TRP A 510 -23.97 -3.40 11.44
N TRP A 511 -23.77 -4.66 11.87
CA TRP A 511 -22.64 -5.45 11.40
C TRP A 511 -22.69 -5.71 9.89
N SER A 512 -23.87 -5.96 9.34
CA SER A 512 -24.06 -6.14 7.90
C SER A 512 -23.66 -4.90 7.10
N ALA A 513 -24.06 -3.70 7.57
CA ALA A 513 -23.71 -2.44 6.95
C ALA A 513 -22.18 -2.20 6.98
N ILE A 514 -21.56 -2.41 8.13
CA ILE A 514 -20.11 -2.28 8.33
C ILE A 514 -19.31 -3.26 7.45
N ASP A 515 -19.67 -4.56 7.47
CA ASP A 515 -18.92 -5.58 6.73
C ASP A 515 -19.07 -5.41 5.22
N SER A 516 -20.26 -4.98 4.75
CA SER A 516 -20.46 -4.62 3.35
C SER A 516 -19.60 -3.43 2.92
N ALA A 517 -19.50 -2.39 3.73
CA ALA A 517 -18.65 -1.25 3.48
C ALA A 517 -17.15 -1.63 3.51
N ALA A 518 -16.75 -2.47 4.46
CA ALA A 518 -15.37 -2.96 4.57
C ALA A 518 -14.97 -3.81 3.35
N ARG A 519 -15.82 -4.74 2.92
CA ARG A 519 -15.57 -5.55 1.70
C ARG A 519 -15.50 -4.68 0.44
N ALA A 520 -16.33 -3.66 0.33
CA ALA A 520 -16.26 -2.74 -0.79
C ALA A 520 -14.90 -2.03 -0.84
N GLN A 521 -14.35 -1.70 0.33
CA GLN A 521 -13.06 -1.03 0.47
C GLN A 521 -11.88 -1.98 0.22
N GLU A 522 -11.94 -3.24 0.64
CA GLU A 522 -10.96 -4.29 0.34
C GLU A 522 -10.79 -4.53 -1.16
N ASN A 523 -11.87 -4.36 -1.93
CA ASN A 523 -11.86 -4.53 -3.39
C ASN A 523 -11.30 -3.33 -4.16
N LEU A 524 -10.87 -2.25 -3.49
CA LEU A 524 -10.25 -1.10 -4.15
C LEU A 524 -8.85 -1.45 -4.65
N ALA A 525 -8.52 -0.97 -5.85
CA ALA A 525 -7.19 -1.17 -6.44
C ALA A 525 -6.06 -0.39 -5.72
N ASP A 526 -6.40 0.46 -4.78
CA ASP A 526 -5.46 1.24 -3.97
C ASP A 526 -5.26 0.56 -2.61
N ARG A 527 -4.02 0.11 -2.36
CA ARG A 527 -3.66 -0.64 -1.15
C ARG A 527 -3.88 0.15 0.14
N LEU A 528 -3.56 1.44 0.14
CA LEU A 528 -3.73 2.29 1.33
C LEU A 528 -5.22 2.46 1.70
N LEU A 529 -6.09 2.53 0.69
CA LEU A 529 -7.53 2.58 0.90
C LEU A 529 -8.09 1.20 1.31
N ALA A 530 -7.58 0.11 0.75
CA ALA A 530 -7.98 -1.25 1.11
C ALA A 530 -7.63 -1.59 2.57
N GLU A 531 -6.47 -1.17 3.07
CA GLU A 531 -6.05 -1.36 4.47
C GLU A 531 -7.02 -0.71 5.48
N ARG A 532 -7.81 0.30 5.08
CA ARG A 532 -8.82 0.96 5.92
C ARG A 532 -10.07 0.13 6.21
N ALA A 533 -10.26 -0.99 5.54
CA ALA A 533 -11.33 -1.93 5.84
C ALA A 533 -11.25 -2.48 7.28
N ALA A 534 -10.03 -2.63 7.80
CA ALA A 534 -9.79 -3.03 9.19
C ALA A 534 -10.29 -1.97 10.19
N ASP A 535 -10.11 -0.68 9.88
CA ASP A 535 -10.59 0.44 10.70
C ASP A 535 -12.13 0.45 10.78
N LEU A 536 -12.82 0.21 9.66
CA LEU A 536 -14.29 0.10 9.64
C LEU A 536 -14.77 -1.05 10.53
N ARG A 537 -14.13 -2.22 10.48
CA ARG A 537 -14.51 -3.34 11.34
C ARG A 537 -14.21 -3.07 12.83
N ASP A 538 -13.15 -2.32 13.14
CA ASP A 538 -12.87 -1.91 14.51
C ASP A 538 -13.98 -1.02 15.08
N VAL A 539 -14.36 0.00 14.32
CA VAL A 539 -15.48 0.90 14.63
C VAL A 539 -16.79 0.13 14.77
N GLY A 540 -17.05 -0.85 13.87
CA GLY A 540 -18.22 -1.72 13.91
C GLY A 540 -18.30 -2.55 15.19
N ARG A 541 -17.20 -3.19 15.59
CA ARG A 541 -17.10 -4.00 16.82
C ARG A 541 -17.35 -3.17 18.07
N ARG A 542 -16.95 -1.91 18.08
CA ARG A 542 -17.16 -1.03 19.23
C ARG A 542 -18.66 -0.80 19.49
N VAL A 543 -19.45 -0.54 18.45
CA VAL A 543 -20.90 -0.41 18.58
C VAL A 543 -21.53 -1.74 19.00
N LEU A 544 -21.09 -2.86 18.42
CA LEU A 544 -21.56 -4.18 18.85
C LEU A 544 -21.30 -4.42 20.34
N GLY A 545 -20.12 -4.04 20.85
CA GLY A 545 -19.78 -4.17 22.26
C GLY A 545 -20.74 -3.38 23.17
N VAL A 546 -21.18 -2.20 22.72
CA VAL A 546 -22.20 -1.40 23.45
C VAL A 546 -23.58 -2.07 23.37
N LEU A 547 -24.01 -2.47 22.17
CA LEU A 547 -25.35 -3.04 21.96
C LEU A 547 -25.56 -4.37 22.70
N THR A 548 -24.51 -5.20 22.76
CA THR A 548 -24.53 -6.51 23.42
C THR A 548 -24.10 -6.47 24.88
N GLU A 549 -23.80 -5.28 25.42
CA GLU A 549 -23.20 -5.09 26.73
C GLU A 549 -21.95 -5.95 26.98
N THR A 550 -21.24 -6.28 25.89
CA THR A 550 -20.01 -7.07 25.92
C THR A 550 -18.83 -6.13 26.00
N PRO A 551 -18.10 -6.07 27.12
CA PRO A 551 -16.95 -5.16 27.23
C PRO A 551 -15.84 -5.60 26.28
N LEU A 552 -15.22 -4.63 25.62
CA LEU A 552 -14.00 -4.89 24.88
C LEU A 552 -12.89 -5.37 25.84
N PRO A 553 -11.98 -6.25 25.38
CA PRO A 553 -10.94 -6.81 26.24
C PRO A 553 -10.15 -5.70 26.95
N SER A 554 -10.02 -5.81 28.26
CA SER A 554 -9.16 -4.92 29.05
C SER A 554 -7.88 -5.64 29.43
N ALA A 555 -6.75 -4.95 29.26
CA ALA A 555 -5.45 -5.49 29.62
C ALA A 555 -5.37 -5.77 31.12
N PRO A 556 -4.62 -6.82 31.55
CA PRO A 556 -4.38 -7.10 32.97
C PRO A 556 -3.67 -5.93 33.64
N GLU A 557 -3.92 -5.77 34.92
CA GLU A 557 -3.20 -4.78 35.74
C GLU A 557 -1.74 -5.19 36.07
N THR A 558 -1.36 -6.42 35.76
CA THR A 558 -0.02 -6.95 35.97
C THR A 558 0.83 -6.85 34.69
N PRO A 559 2.18 -6.79 34.79
CA PRO A 559 3.04 -6.86 33.63
C PRO A 559 2.81 -8.13 32.81
N HIS A 560 2.67 -7.99 31.49
CA HIS A 560 2.33 -9.10 30.60
C HIS A 560 2.97 -8.96 29.20
N VAL A 561 3.03 -10.09 28.48
CA VAL A 561 3.27 -10.13 27.02
C VAL A 561 1.91 -10.07 26.34
N LEU A 562 1.72 -9.09 25.47
CA LEU A 562 0.51 -9.00 24.65
C LEU A 562 0.65 -9.92 23.44
N VAL A 563 -0.31 -10.84 23.28
CA VAL A 563 -0.45 -11.71 22.10
C VAL A 563 -1.74 -11.35 21.40
N THR A 564 -1.68 -11.07 20.11
CA THR A 564 -2.85 -10.68 19.31
C THR A 564 -2.71 -11.14 17.86
N GLU A 565 -3.79 -11.14 17.10
CA GLU A 565 -3.75 -11.44 15.68
C GLU A 565 -2.99 -10.34 14.91
N ASP A 566 -3.39 -9.10 15.10
CA ASP A 566 -2.71 -7.86 14.72
C ASP A 566 -3.14 -6.77 15.71
N ILE A 567 -2.50 -5.61 15.72
CA ILE A 567 -2.84 -4.54 16.65
C ILE A 567 -3.20 -3.27 15.88
N GLY A 568 -4.43 -2.79 16.10
CA GLY A 568 -4.92 -1.56 15.50
C GLY A 568 -4.60 -0.30 16.33
N PRO A 569 -4.70 0.89 15.74
CA PRO A 569 -4.44 2.16 16.42
C PRO A 569 -5.33 2.37 17.68
N SER A 570 -6.60 1.99 17.63
CA SER A 570 -7.49 2.12 18.78
C SER A 570 -7.19 1.13 19.90
N ASP A 571 -6.58 -0.01 19.61
CA ASP A 571 -6.12 -0.95 20.63
C ASP A 571 -4.92 -0.38 21.37
N VAL A 572 -3.97 0.18 20.58
CA VAL A 572 -2.77 0.83 21.14
C VAL A 572 -3.10 1.98 22.07
N ALA A 573 -4.04 2.84 21.67
CA ALA A 573 -4.46 3.96 22.49
C ALA A 573 -5.06 3.55 23.88
N ARG A 574 -5.42 2.26 24.03
CA ARG A 574 -5.92 1.68 25.27
C ARG A 574 -4.87 0.95 26.10
N LEU A 575 -3.69 0.67 25.50
CA LEU A 575 -2.64 -0.06 26.21
C LEU A 575 -1.93 0.83 27.22
N ASP A 576 -1.73 0.28 28.41
CA ASP A 576 -0.78 0.82 29.37
C ASP A 576 0.62 0.28 29.02
N THR A 577 1.38 1.10 28.29
CA THR A 577 2.72 0.75 27.80
C THR A 577 3.72 0.45 28.94
N THR A 578 3.42 0.87 30.17
CA THR A 578 4.26 0.54 31.33
C THR A 578 4.10 -0.91 31.79
N ARG A 579 3.01 -1.57 31.41
CA ARG A 579 2.65 -2.94 31.77
C ARG A 579 2.90 -3.95 30.66
N VAL A 580 2.89 -3.50 29.38
CA VAL A 580 3.21 -4.37 28.25
C VAL A 580 4.71 -4.57 28.18
N ARG A 581 5.20 -5.75 28.51
CA ARG A 581 6.62 -6.12 28.52
C ARG A 581 7.10 -6.63 27.16
N GLY A 582 6.21 -7.18 26.34
CA GLY A 582 6.51 -7.69 25.02
C GLY A 582 5.27 -7.77 24.15
N LEU A 583 5.44 -7.77 22.83
CA LEU A 583 4.37 -7.90 21.84
C LEU A 583 4.64 -9.08 20.91
N VAL A 584 3.61 -9.89 20.67
CA VAL A 584 3.61 -11.00 19.71
C VAL A 584 2.38 -10.86 18.83
N THR A 585 2.56 -10.74 17.51
CA THR A 585 1.42 -10.78 16.59
C THR A 585 1.44 -12.02 15.71
N ALA A 586 0.27 -12.59 15.45
CA ALA A 586 0.11 -13.74 14.57
C ALA A 586 0.38 -13.37 13.11
N LEU A 587 -0.03 -12.17 12.70
CA LEU A 587 0.13 -11.60 11.36
C LEU A 587 1.16 -10.47 11.37
N GLY A 588 1.48 -9.95 10.17
CA GLY A 588 2.35 -8.80 9.97
C GLY A 588 3.77 -9.17 9.59
N GLY A 589 4.50 -8.18 9.08
CA GLY A 589 5.92 -8.26 8.71
C GLY A 589 6.74 -7.18 9.40
N ALA A 590 8.04 -7.12 9.17
CA ALA A 590 8.97 -6.17 9.80
C ALA A 590 8.61 -4.69 9.58
N THR A 591 7.82 -4.38 8.56
CA THR A 591 7.34 -3.05 8.20
C THR A 591 5.86 -2.80 8.55
N SER A 592 5.18 -3.76 9.21
CA SER A 592 3.78 -3.63 9.63
C SER A 592 3.59 -2.49 10.64
N HIS A 593 2.36 -1.99 10.75
CA HIS A 593 1.99 -0.99 11.76
C HIS A 593 2.37 -1.44 13.17
N SER A 594 2.13 -2.71 13.50
CA SER A 594 2.48 -3.33 14.78
C SER A 594 3.99 -3.27 15.06
N ALA A 595 4.83 -3.53 14.04
CA ALA A 595 6.29 -3.48 14.16
C ALA A 595 6.81 -2.05 14.36
N ILE A 596 6.27 -1.10 13.57
CA ILE A 596 6.63 0.33 13.69
C ILE A 596 6.29 0.85 15.08
N LEU A 597 5.10 0.51 15.56
CA LEU A 597 4.62 0.91 16.85
C LEU A 597 5.47 0.34 18.01
N ALA A 598 5.76 -0.97 17.98
CA ALA A 598 6.59 -1.60 19.01
C ALA A 598 7.97 -0.94 19.11
N ARG A 599 8.58 -0.58 17.96
CA ARG A 599 9.85 0.17 17.90
C ARG A 599 9.73 1.55 18.50
N SER A 600 8.66 2.30 18.18
CA SER A 600 8.45 3.64 18.73
C SER A 600 8.28 3.64 20.26
N LEU A 601 7.60 2.64 20.80
CA LEU A 601 7.41 2.43 22.22
C LEU A 601 8.63 1.79 22.92
N GLY A 602 9.56 1.19 22.17
CA GLY A 602 10.71 0.49 22.74
C GLY A 602 10.34 -0.83 23.42
N ILE A 603 9.24 -1.47 23.02
CA ILE A 603 8.77 -2.74 23.55
C ILE A 603 9.36 -3.88 22.71
N PRO A 604 10.02 -4.91 23.29
CA PRO A 604 10.46 -6.09 22.56
C PRO A 604 9.29 -6.74 21.80
N ALA A 605 9.45 -6.97 20.49
CA ALA A 605 8.33 -7.45 19.69
C ALA A 605 8.75 -8.39 18.56
N VAL A 606 7.87 -9.35 18.30
CA VAL A 606 7.91 -10.22 17.13
C VAL A 606 6.55 -10.21 16.41
N VAL A 607 6.58 -10.30 15.09
CA VAL A 607 5.39 -10.30 14.25
C VAL A 607 5.38 -11.53 13.33
N GLY A 608 4.20 -11.88 12.77
CA GLY A 608 4.11 -13.03 11.86
C GLY A 608 4.39 -14.36 12.53
N ALA A 609 4.08 -14.50 13.82
CA ALA A 609 4.30 -15.74 14.58
C ALA A 609 3.33 -16.89 14.21
N GLY A 610 2.37 -16.63 13.32
CA GLY A 610 1.36 -17.59 12.87
C GLY A 610 0.18 -17.74 13.85
N GLN A 611 -0.90 -18.35 13.37
CA GLN A 611 -2.18 -18.43 14.14
C GLN A 611 -2.06 -19.28 15.43
N SER A 612 -1.07 -20.17 15.53
CA SER A 612 -0.86 -21.04 16.70
C SER A 612 -0.64 -20.26 18.00
N VAL A 613 -0.08 -19.05 17.95
CA VAL A 613 0.15 -18.25 19.16
C VAL A 613 -1.14 -17.77 19.81
N LEU A 614 -2.23 -17.63 19.05
CA LEU A 614 -3.54 -17.24 19.56
C LEU A 614 -4.23 -18.35 20.37
N ALA A 615 -3.78 -19.60 20.22
CA ALA A 615 -4.27 -20.73 20.99
C ALA A 615 -3.56 -20.89 22.35
N ILE A 616 -2.55 -20.08 22.64
CA ILE A 616 -1.86 -20.09 23.95
C ILE A 616 -2.85 -19.70 25.04
N ALA A 617 -2.80 -20.37 26.18
CA ALA A 617 -3.66 -20.05 27.32
C ALA A 617 -3.16 -18.77 28.04
N ASP A 618 -4.07 -17.90 28.45
CA ASP A 618 -3.74 -16.71 29.24
C ASP A 618 -2.99 -17.11 30.51
N GLY A 619 -1.99 -16.29 30.86
CA GLY A 619 -1.12 -16.56 32.00
C GLY A 619 0.05 -17.51 31.71
N THR A 620 0.13 -18.11 30.50
CA THR A 620 1.30 -18.89 30.11
C THR A 620 2.53 -17.98 30.02
N GLU A 621 3.61 -18.34 30.67
CA GLU A 621 4.86 -17.58 30.60
C GLU A 621 5.48 -17.68 29.21
N LEU A 622 5.83 -16.53 28.64
CA LEU A 622 6.50 -16.41 27.33
C LEU A 622 7.85 -15.72 27.50
N ILE A 623 8.83 -16.15 26.68
CA ILE A 623 10.02 -15.35 26.39
C ILE A 623 9.89 -14.82 24.96
N VAL A 624 9.85 -13.51 24.83
CA VAL A 624 9.88 -12.82 23.54
C VAL A 624 11.29 -12.38 23.24
N ASP A 625 11.90 -12.91 22.18
CA ASP A 625 13.22 -12.52 21.68
C ASP A 625 13.02 -11.70 20.40
N GLY A 626 12.92 -10.40 20.56
CA GLY A 626 12.68 -9.46 19.46
C GLY A 626 13.92 -9.22 18.58
N GLU A 627 15.11 -9.66 19.01
CA GLU A 627 16.32 -9.59 18.19
C GLU A 627 16.41 -10.76 17.22
N ARG A 628 16.07 -11.98 17.70
CA ARG A 628 16.14 -13.21 16.91
C ARG A 628 14.82 -13.60 16.26
N GLY A 629 13.75 -12.84 16.48
CA GLY A 629 12.44 -13.17 15.94
C GLY A 629 11.88 -14.50 16.46
N ARG A 630 11.88 -14.72 17.79
CA ARG A 630 11.46 -16.00 18.39
C ARG A 630 10.59 -15.79 19.62
N VAL A 631 9.64 -16.71 19.80
CA VAL A 631 8.83 -16.80 21.04
C VAL A 631 9.03 -18.18 21.67
N SER A 632 9.47 -18.24 22.92
CA SER A 632 9.49 -19.51 23.67
C SER A 632 8.24 -19.59 24.53
N VAL A 633 7.49 -20.66 24.39
CA VAL A 633 6.20 -20.89 25.07
C VAL A 633 6.43 -21.81 26.27
N ALA A 634 5.92 -21.40 27.44
CA ALA A 634 6.09 -22.14 28.71
C ALA A 634 7.54 -22.65 28.90
N PRO A 635 8.55 -21.73 28.95
CA PRO A 635 9.96 -22.10 28.89
C PRO A 635 10.37 -22.95 30.08
N SER A 636 11.30 -23.90 29.87
CA SER A 636 11.93 -24.67 30.94
C SER A 636 12.70 -23.75 31.90
N ALA A 637 12.87 -24.19 33.13
CA ALA A 637 13.61 -23.42 34.16
C ALA A 637 15.02 -23.01 33.68
N SER A 638 15.70 -23.85 32.89
CA SER A 638 17.02 -23.55 32.37
C SER A 638 16.98 -22.48 31.26
N ARG A 639 15.95 -22.48 30.41
CA ARG A 639 15.75 -21.47 29.37
C ARG A 639 15.36 -20.13 29.97
N ARG A 640 14.49 -20.15 30.97
CA ARG A 640 14.09 -18.98 31.74
C ARG A 640 15.29 -18.34 32.42
N ALA A 641 16.10 -19.12 33.18
CA ALA A 641 17.27 -18.59 33.86
C ALA A 641 18.26 -17.93 32.91
N ARG A 642 18.51 -18.53 31.74
CA ARG A 642 19.36 -17.91 30.69
C ARG A 642 18.79 -16.62 30.16
N ALA A 643 17.48 -16.55 29.98
CA ALA A 643 16.84 -15.33 29.50
C ALA A 643 16.83 -14.23 30.58
N GLU A 644 16.62 -14.57 31.86
CA GLU A 644 16.74 -13.64 32.99
C GLU A 644 18.17 -13.09 33.10
N GLU A 645 19.19 -13.95 32.95
CA GLU A 645 20.60 -13.55 32.95
C GLU A 645 20.92 -12.61 31.77
N ALA A 646 20.40 -12.92 30.56
CA ALA A 646 20.58 -12.09 29.38
C ALA A 646 19.91 -10.70 29.55
N ILE A 647 18.70 -10.64 30.14
CA ILE A 647 18.00 -9.38 30.42
C ILE A 647 18.79 -8.58 31.46
N ALA A 648 19.17 -9.19 32.59
CA ALA A 648 19.94 -8.53 33.66
C ALA A 648 21.30 -8.03 33.15
N GLY A 649 22.01 -8.84 32.35
CA GLY A 649 23.26 -8.42 31.72
C GLY A 649 23.06 -7.26 30.75
N ARG A 650 21.96 -7.24 29.99
CA ARG A 650 21.62 -6.12 29.11
C ARG A 650 21.33 -4.85 29.90
N GLU A 651 20.48 -4.93 30.94
CA GLU A 651 20.15 -3.79 31.79
C GLU A 651 21.40 -3.21 32.47
N GLN A 652 22.30 -4.07 32.96
CA GLN A 652 23.56 -3.65 33.54
C GLN A 652 24.45 -2.95 32.51
N ARG A 653 24.57 -3.51 31.27
CA ARG A 653 25.33 -2.87 30.19
C ARG A 653 24.71 -1.52 29.80
N GLN A 654 23.40 -1.42 29.73
CA GLN A 654 22.71 -0.18 29.44
C GLN A 654 22.95 0.88 30.51
N ALA A 655 22.88 0.51 31.79
CA ALA A 655 23.16 1.42 32.91
C ALA A 655 24.60 1.91 32.88
N ALA A 656 25.59 1.03 32.71
CA ALA A 656 27.00 1.39 32.62
C ALA A 656 27.30 2.27 31.37
N ALA A 657 26.66 1.95 30.25
CA ALA A 657 26.77 2.74 29.02
C ALA A 657 26.18 4.16 29.22
N TRP A 658 25.03 4.25 29.93
CA TRP A 658 24.43 5.53 30.24
C TRP A 658 25.28 6.41 31.16
N GLU A 659 25.86 5.84 32.21
CA GLU A 659 26.79 6.56 33.11
C GLU A 659 27.98 7.15 32.35
N SER A 660 28.56 6.40 31.43
CA SER A 660 29.76 6.76 30.66
C SER A 660 29.46 7.44 29.33
N ARG A 661 28.20 7.77 29.01
CA ARG A 661 27.78 8.28 27.69
C ARG A 661 28.50 9.54 27.20
N MET A 662 28.86 10.42 28.13
CA MET A 662 29.53 11.69 27.79
C MET A 662 31.03 11.52 27.46
N ALA A 663 31.63 10.38 27.84
CA ALA A 663 33.03 10.13 27.49
C ALA A 663 33.19 9.82 26.00
N PRO A 664 34.28 10.22 25.33
CA PRO A 664 34.50 9.97 23.91
C PRO A 664 34.56 8.47 23.62
N ALA A 665 34.18 8.07 22.39
CA ALA A 665 34.27 6.67 21.96
C ALA A 665 35.68 6.37 21.44
N MET A 666 36.57 5.97 22.36
CA MET A 666 37.97 5.60 22.08
C MET A 666 38.16 4.12 22.30
N THR A 667 38.79 3.43 21.36
CA THR A 667 39.23 2.06 21.55
C THR A 667 40.27 1.96 22.69
N ARG A 668 40.51 0.76 23.21
CA ARG A 668 41.48 0.54 24.31
C ARG A 668 42.91 0.98 23.97
N ASP A 669 43.26 0.95 22.68
CA ASP A 669 44.56 1.38 22.15
C ASP A 669 44.55 2.85 21.67
N GLY A 670 43.47 3.62 21.96
CA GLY A 670 43.43 5.08 21.81
C GLY A 670 43.02 5.57 20.44
N HIS A 671 42.41 4.73 19.59
CA HIS A 671 41.82 5.15 18.32
C HIS A 671 40.43 5.74 18.58
N HIS A 672 40.20 6.99 18.12
CA HIS A 672 38.94 7.66 18.28
C HIS A 672 37.98 7.35 17.10
N VAL A 673 36.74 7.02 17.40
CA VAL A 673 35.64 6.86 16.44
C VAL A 673 34.52 7.77 16.85
N GLU A 674 34.15 8.75 16.03
CA GLU A 674 33.04 9.65 16.36
C GLU A 674 31.73 8.88 16.42
N VAL A 675 30.94 9.02 17.51
CA VAL A 675 29.59 8.45 17.61
C VAL A 675 28.58 9.58 17.67
N VAL A 676 27.79 9.67 16.62
CA VAL A 676 26.92 10.81 16.31
C VAL A 676 25.47 10.38 16.10
N ALA A 677 24.54 11.33 16.06
CA ALA A 677 23.12 11.04 15.97
C ALA A 677 22.58 11.01 14.54
N ASN A 678 21.62 10.12 14.27
CA ASN A 678 20.68 10.19 13.15
C ASN A 678 19.41 10.92 13.61
N LEU A 679 19.04 12.03 12.97
CA LEU A 679 17.85 12.80 13.30
C LEU A 679 16.86 12.86 12.13
N GLY A 680 15.58 12.59 12.44
CA GLY A 680 14.46 12.88 11.55
C GLY A 680 13.75 14.21 11.87
N ASN A 681 13.97 14.76 13.10
CA ASN A 681 13.38 16.03 13.52
C ASN A 681 14.46 16.88 14.20
N THR A 682 14.56 18.15 13.80
CA THR A 682 15.50 19.13 14.33
C THR A 682 15.36 19.34 15.84
N ALA A 683 14.14 19.25 16.38
CA ALA A 683 13.84 19.39 17.81
C ALA A 683 14.51 18.32 18.70
N HIS A 684 14.92 17.18 18.15
CA HIS A 684 15.57 16.11 18.90
C HIS A 684 17.08 16.25 19.06
N ALA A 685 17.69 17.33 18.55
CA ALA A 685 19.13 17.57 18.64
C ALA A 685 19.61 17.67 20.11
N GLY A 686 18.84 18.35 20.99
CA GLY A 686 19.15 18.44 22.40
C GLY A 686 19.12 17.09 23.14
N ASP A 687 18.12 16.24 22.89
CA ASP A 687 18.06 14.86 23.43
C ASP A 687 19.27 14.01 22.99
N ALA A 688 19.69 14.16 21.73
CA ALA A 688 20.87 13.45 21.22
C ALA A 688 22.15 13.88 21.98
N VAL A 689 22.33 15.18 22.24
CA VAL A 689 23.46 15.71 23.01
C VAL A 689 23.43 15.21 24.46
N GLU A 690 22.26 15.20 25.11
CA GLU A 690 22.11 14.65 26.46
C GLU A 690 22.44 13.15 26.54
N ARG A 691 22.25 12.40 25.46
CA ARG A 691 22.65 10.99 25.31
C ARG A 691 24.09 10.79 24.96
N GLY A 692 24.86 11.87 24.79
CA GLY A 692 26.31 11.84 24.55
C GLY A 692 26.72 11.83 23.09
N ALA A 693 25.85 12.30 22.18
CA ALA A 693 26.20 12.50 20.77
C ALA A 693 27.36 13.48 20.62
N GLU A 694 28.36 13.15 19.81
CA GLU A 694 29.49 14.03 19.49
C GLU A 694 29.17 14.99 18.36
N GLY A 695 28.04 14.78 17.68
CA GLY A 695 27.45 15.60 16.61
C GLY A 695 26.19 14.97 16.04
N VAL A 696 25.80 15.44 14.87
CA VAL A 696 24.76 14.83 14.05
C VAL A 696 25.37 14.39 12.73
N GLY A 697 25.44 13.08 12.50
CA GLY A 697 26.00 12.46 11.28
C GLY A 697 24.97 12.30 10.16
N LEU A 698 23.68 12.42 10.49
CA LEU A 698 22.61 12.44 9.49
C LEU A 698 21.40 13.23 10.00
N LEU A 699 21.22 14.46 9.50
CA LEU A 699 19.93 15.11 9.55
C LEU A 699 19.16 14.78 8.27
N ARG A 700 18.02 14.07 8.41
CA ARG A 700 17.10 13.74 7.32
C ARG A 700 16.21 14.95 7.04
N THR A 701 16.62 15.81 6.11
CA THR A 701 15.92 17.08 5.84
C THR A 701 14.56 16.91 5.18
N GLU A 702 14.26 15.75 4.61
CA GLU A 702 12.94 15.45 4.06
C GLU A 702 11.80 15.63 5.08
N PHE A 703 12.04 15.35 6.37
CA PHE A 703 11.03 15.57 7.41
C PHE A 703 10.71 17.05 7.66
N VAL A 704 11.68 17.94 7.41
CA VAL A 704 11.45 19.40 7.42
C VAL A 704 10.44 19.79 6.34
N PHE A 705 10.54 19.15 5.16
CA PHE A 705 9.62 19.37 4.05
C PHE A 705 8.27 18.67 4.27
N MET A 706 8.27 17.44 4.77
CA MET A 706 7.05 16.67 5.01
C MET A 706 6.16 17.25 6.12
N ALA A 707 6.73 17.98 7.06
CA ALA A 707 5.99 18.62 8.15
C ALA A 707 5.08 19.78 7.69
N HIS A 708 5.25 20.26 6.47
CA HIS A 708 4.52 21.41 5.94
C HIS A 708 3.60 21.05 4.78
N PRO A 709 2.40 21.68 4.66
CA PRO A 709 1.48 21.46 3.55
C PRO A 709 1.98 22.02 2.21
N GLN A 710 3.01 22.89 2.26
CA GLN A 710 3.71 23.50 1.12
C GLN A 710 5.21 23.48 1.36
N ALA A 711 6.01 23.63 0.29
CA ALA A 711 7.46 23.70 0.45
C ALA A 711 7.83 24.80 1.46
N PRO A 712 8.61 24.49 2.51
CA PRO A 712 9.04 25.48 3.49
C PRO A 712 9.86 26.55 2.80
N ASP A 713 9.52 27.81 3.06
CA ASP A 713 10.26 28.95 2.53
C ASP A 713 11.64 29.07 3.17
N LEU A 714 12.46 29.98 2.65
CA LEU A 714 13.82 30.21 3.13
C LEU A 714 13.87 30.53 4.64
N ALA A 715 12.96 31.37 5.12
CA ALA A 715 12.92 31.79 6.52
C ALA A 715 12.57 30.63 7.47
N THR A 716 11.60 29.84 7.11
CA THR A 716 11.18 28.62 7.85
C THR A 716 12.34 27.63 7.93
N GLN A 717 13.03 27.37 6.82
CA GLN A 717 14.18 26.46 6.80
C GLN A 717 15.33 26.98 7.66
N ILE A 718 15.66 28.27 7.59
CA ILE A 718 16.70 28.90 8.42
C ILE A 718 16.39 28.71 9.90
N THR A 719 15.14 28.92 10.31
CA THR A 719 14.71 28.78 11.70
C THR A 719 14.89 27.34 12.18
N GLN A 720 14.39 26.35 11.44
CA GLN A 720 14.44 24.96 11.86
C GLN A 720 15.87 24.37 11.89
N TYR A 721 16.71 24.71 10.90
CA TYR A 721 18.12 24.29 10.92
C TYR A 721 18.89 25.03 12.01
N GLY A 722 18.55 26.31 12.28
CA GLY A 722 19.12 27.11 13.36
C GLY A 722 18.87 26.50 14.73
N GLU A 723 17.65 26.07 15.02
CA GLU A 723 17.28 25.38 16.27
C GLU A 723 18.14 24.13 16.52
N ALA A 724 18.35 23.30 15.48
CA ALA A 724 19.21 22.13 15.61
C ALA A 724 20.67 22.50 15.91
N LEU A 725 21.22 23.51 15.18
CA LEU A 725 22.59 23.99 15.36
C LEU A 725 22.81 24.65 16.72
N ASP A 726 21.81 25.34 17.26
CA ASP A 726 21.83 25.93 18.60
C ASP A 726 21.86 24.85 19.68
N ALA A 727 21.03 23.80 19.52
CA ALA A 727 21.00 22.68 20.47
C ALA A 727 22.30 21.83 20.46
N LEU A 728 23.03 21.84 19.34
CA LEU A 728 24.31 21.12 19.20
C LEU A 728 25.48 21.82 19.89
N ASP A 729 25.37 23.10 20.25
CA ASP A 729 26.38 23.85 21.00
C ASP A 729 27.81 23.72 20.40
N GLY A 730 27.92 24.01 19.10
CA GLY A 730 29.19 23.97 18.36
C GLY A 730 29.64 22.58 17.85
N ARG A 731 28.91 21.51 18.11
CA ARG A 731 29.14 20.19 17.49
C ARG A 731 28.75 20.19 16.03
N PRO A 732 29.36 19.34 15.17
CA PRO A 732 29.07 19.32 13.76
C PRO A 732 27.67 18.77 13.44
N LEU A 733 27.07 19.33 12.39
CA LEU A 733 25.81 18.88 11.79
C LEU A 733 26.04 18.43 10.35
N VAL A 734 25.85 17.13 10.06
CA VAL A 734 25.75 16.62 8.68
C VAL A 734 24.30 16.75 8.22
N ALA A 735 24.03 17.66 7.30
CA ALA A 735 22.73 17.85 6.69
C ALA A 735 22.68 17.15 5.33
N ARG A 736 21.86 16.12 5.20
CA ARG A 736 21.58 15.49 3.91
C ARG A 736 20.66 16.41 3.11
N THR A 737 21.05 16.80 1.89
CA THR A 737 20.15 17.52 1.00
C THR A 737 18.93 16.65 0.69
N LEU A 738 17.85 17.29 0.29
CA LEU A 738 16.53 16.66 0.17
C LEU A 738 16.57 15.33 -0.59
N ASP A 739 16.16 14.24 0.08
CA ASP A 739 16.03 12.90 -0.48
C ASP A 739 14.55 12.50 -0.59
N VAL A 740 13.87 13.07 -1.58
CA VAL A 740 12.48 12.82 -1.92
C VAL A 740 12.40 12.01 -3.20
N GLY A 741 11.37 11.19 -3.32
CA GLY A 741 11.16 10.19 -4.37
C GLY A 741 11.18 8.78 -3.80
N GLY A 742 10.82 7.78 -4.61
CA GLY A 742 10.70 6.40 -4.13
C GLY A 742 9.55 6.25 -3.13
N ASP A 743 9.89 5.95 -1.87
CA ASP A 743 8.98 5.74 -0.75
C ASP A 743 8.57 7.03 0.01
N LYS A 744 9.11 8.18 -0.37
CA LYS A 744 8.93 9.47 0.33
C LYS A 744 8.35 10.53 -0.60
N PRO A 745 7.09 10.43 -1.01
CA PRO A 745 6.46 11.45 -1.84
C PRO A 745 6.15 12.70 -1.00
N LEU A 746 6.30 13.88 -1.61
CA LEU A 746 5.77 15.13 -1.07
C LEU A 746 4.45 15.45 -1.74
N SER A 747 3.40 15.74 -0.95
CA SER A 747 2.06 16.02 -1.45
C SER A 747 2.01 17.18 -2.44
N TYR A 748 2.87 18.17 -2.26
CA TYR A 748 2.94 19.38 -3.08
C TYR A 748 3.99 19.29 -4.23
N TRP A 749 4.78 18.20 -4.33
CA TRP A 749 5.68 17.93 -5.47
C TRP A 749 5.39 16.56 -6.06
N PRO A 750 4.34 16.43 -6.85
CA PRO A 750 4.03 15.17 -7.50
C PRO A 750 5.13 14.80 -8.49
N LEU A 751 5.69 13.63 -8.29
CA LEU A 751 6.66 13.03 -9.22
C LEU A 751 5.94 12.18 -10.26
N PRO A 752 6.50 12.04 -11.47
CA PRO A 752 5.99 11.08 -12.45
C PRO A 752 5.89 9.70 -11.83
N ARG A 753 4.85 8.95 -12.20
CA ARG A 753 4.75 7.55 -11.80
C ARG A 753 5.81 6.73 -12.52
N GLU A 754 6.60 6.00 -11.77
CA GLU A 754 7.69 5.16 -12.26
C GLU A 754 7.43 3.70 -11.89
N ASP A 755 7.80 2.77 -12.77
CA ASP A 755 7.65 1.34 -12.50
C ASP A 755 8.56 0.87 -11.36
N ASN A 756 9.72 1.54 -11.19
CA ASN A 756 10.70 1.27 -10.14
C ASN A 756 11.10 2.58 -9.44
N PRO A 757 10.25 3.14 -8.54
CA PRO A 757 10.49 4.45 -7.95
C PRO A 757 11.81 4.57 -7.18
N PHE A 758 12.30 3.48 -6.58
CA PHE A 758 13.61 3.46 -5.91
C PHE A 758 14.80 3.63 -6.86
N LEU A 759 14.64 3.29 -8.16
CA LEU A 759 15.66 3.43 -9.20
C LEU A 759 15.47 4.69 -10.07
N GLY A 760 14.41 5.45 -9.80
CA GLY A 760 13.94 6.56 -10.61
C GLY A 760 14.47 7.93 -10.18
N LEU A 761 13.59 8.95 -10.30
CA LEU A 761 13.87 10.35 -9.98
C LEU A 761 13.79 10.58 -8.47
N ARG A 762 14.95 10.50 -7.80
CA ARG A 762 15.08 10.59 -6.34
C ARG A 762 16.38 11.32 -5.97
N GLY A 763 16.38 11.96 -4.79
CA GLY A 763 17.56 12.58 -4.18
C GLY A 763 18.23 13.63 -5.08
N ILE A 764 19.53 13.49 -5.31
CA ILE A 764 20.30 14.45 -6.14
C ILE A 764 19.75 14.57 -7.56
N ARG A 765 19.21 13.50 -8.15
CA ARG A 765 18.65 13.53 -9.50
C ARG A 765 17.45 14.48 -9.58
N LEU A 766 16.58 14.45 -8.55
CA LEU A 766 15.48 15.40 -8.44
C LEU A 766 15.99 16.81 -8.19
N ALA A 767 16.96 16.97 -7.29
CA ALA A 767 17.55 18.26 -6.97
C ALA A 767 18.22 18.93 -8.19
N LEU A 768 18.84 18.17 -9.09
CA LEU A 768 19.42 18.69 -10.33
C LEU A 768 18.36 19.02 -11.40
N THR A 769 17.18 18.40 -11.36
CA THR A 769 16.05 18.79 -12.24
C THR A 769 15.29 20.00 -11.71
N ARG A 770 15.39 20.30 -10.41
CA ARG A 770 14.80 21.47 -9.73
C ARG A 770 15.86 22.23 -8.92
N PRO A 771 16.83 22.85 -9.60
CA PRO A 771 17.99 23.47 -8.94
C PRO A 771 17.62 24.57 -7.95
N GLU A 772 16.48 25.24 -8.14
CA GLU A 772 15.96 26.26 -7.22
C GLU A 772 15.66 25.73 -5.81
N VAL A 773 15.28 24.45 -5.70
CA VAL A 773 15.02 23.81 -4.40
C VAL A 773 16.33 23.58 -3.66
N LEU A 774 17.33 23.00 -4.35
CA LEU A 774 18.65 22.79 -3.78
C LEU A 774 19.31 24.11 -3.40
N GLU A 775 19.18 25.14 -4.25
CA GLU A 775 19.71 26.49 -3.98
C GLU A 775 19.10 27.08 -2.71
N THR A 776 17.76 27.03 -2.57
CA THR A 776 17.07 27.55 -1.39
C THR A 776 17.50 26.80 -0.12
N GLN A 777 17.62 25.46 -0.20
CA GLN A 777 18.03 24.63 0.92
C GLN A 777 19.48 24.90 1.34
N VAL A 778 20.42 24.95 0.39
CA VAL A 778 21.83 25.27 0.66
C VAL A 778 21.96 26.67 1.26
N ARG A 779 21.24 27.65 0.72
CA ARG A 779 21.19 29.01 1.24
C ARG A 779 20.69 29.03 2.68
N ALA A 780 19.63 28.28 2.98
CA ALA A 780 19.10 28.17 4.35
C ALA A 780 20.11 27.55 5.33
N LEU A 781 20.74 26.45 4.94
CA LEU A 781 21.73 25.74 5.76
C LEU A 781 22.97 26.61 6.04
N LEU A 782 23.55 27.25 5.01
CA LEU A 782 24.72 28.12 5.17
C LEU A 782 24.41 29.39 5.95
N THR A 783 23.20 29.93 5.81
CA THR A 783 22.75 31.10 6.58
C THR A 783 22.52 30.73 8.05
N ALA A 784 21.82 29.59 8.31
CA ALA A 784 21.61 29.12 9.66
C ALA A 784 22.91 28.74 10.37
N ALA A 785 23.86 28.16 9.66
CA ALA A 785 25.17 27.79 10.23
C ALA A 785 26.01 29.00 10.65
N GLY A 786 26.09 30.05 9.81
CA GLY A 786 27.00 31.19 10.06
C GLY A 786 28.46 30.74 10.09
N SER A 787 29.06 30.73 11.29
CA SER A 787 30.45 30.24 11.55
C SER A 787 30.46 28.83 12.22
N ARG A 788 29.30 28.25 12.51
CA ARG A 788 29.20 26.91 13.13
C ARG A 788 29.56 25.83 12.12
N PRO A 789 30.13 24.67 12.56
CA PRO A 789 30.51 23.62 11.65
C PRO A 789 29.26 22.99 11.02
N ILE A 790 29.21 22.96 9.68
CA ILE A 790 28.16 22.32 8.89
C ILE A 790 28.76 21.46 7.79
N ARG A 791 28.21 20.30 7.60
CA ARG A 791 28.60 19.30 6.59
C ARG A 791 27.42 19.05 5.67
N LEU A 792 27.56 19.39 4.36
CA LEU A 792 26.52 19.19 3.35
C LEU A 792 26.73 17.84 2.67
N MET A 793 25.72 17.00 2.65
CA MET A 793 25.79 15.64 2.11
C MET A 793 24.77 15.43 0.99
N PHE A 794 25.22 14.98 -0.19
CA PHE A 794 24.36 14.68 -1.32
C PHE A 794 23.94 13.21 -1.34
N PRO A 795 22.62 12.90 -1.34
CA PRO A 795 22.10 11.53 -1.48
C PRO A 795 22.08 11.07 -2.93
N MET A 796 22.05 9.76 -3.17
CA MET A 796 21.80 9.11 -4.46
C MET A 796 22.78 9.50 -5.59
N VAL A 797 24.00 9.88 -5.24
CA VAL A 797 25.04 10.21 -6.22
C VAL A 797 25.56 8.92 -6.86
N LYS A 798 25.50 8.82 -8.19
CA LYS A 798 25.99 7.65 -8.93
C LYS A 798 27.41 7.81 -9.46
N ASP A 799 27.84 9.07 -9.71
CA ASP A 799 29.13 9.39 -10.33
C ASP A 799 29.60 10.82 -10.02
N LEU A 800 30.85 11.11 -10.43
CA LEU A 800 31.48 12.41 -10.26
C LEU A 800 30.77 13.55 -10.99
N ALA A 801 30.07 13.28 -12.09
CA ALA A 801 29.39 14.32 -12.87
C ALA A 801 28.21 14.92 -12.10
N GLU A 802 27.42 14.05 -11.41
CA GLU A 802 26.33 14.52 -10.54
C GLU A 802 26.85 15.33 -9.35
N LEU A 803 27.94 14.90 -8.71
CA LEU A 803 28.59 15.66 -7.63
C LEU A 803 29.00 17.05 -8.12
N ARG A 804 29.70 17.13 -9.24
CA ARG A 804 30.16 18.42 -9.79
C ARG A 804 29.00 19.36 -10.12
N ALA A 805 27.92 18.84 -10.69
CA ALA A 805 26.73 19.64 -10.96
C ALA A 805 26.10 20.23 -9.67
N ALA A 806 26.04 19.46 -8.59
CA ALA A 806 25.56 19.94 -7.30
C ALA A 806 26.53 20.95 -6.65
N ARG A 807 27.84 20.71 -6.73
CA ARG A 807 28.87 21.63 -6.19
C ARG A 807 28.81 22.99 -6.82
N VAL A 808 28.56 23.11 -8.12
CA VAL A 808 28.38 24.42 -8.81
C VAL A 808 27.29 25.25 -8.12
N ILE A 809 26.21 24.65 -7.67
CA ILE A 809 25.13 25.33 -6.95
C ILE A 809 25.60 25.76 -5.56
N VAL A 810 26.26 24.87 -4.81
CA VAL A 810 26.77 25.15 -3.46
C VAL A 810 27.78 26.29 -3.52
N ASP A 811 28.78 26.22 -4.41
CA ASP A 811 29.84 27.20 -4.52
C ASP A 811 29.26 28.59 -4.91
N ARG A 812 28.33 28.64 -5.86
CA ARG A 812 27.64 29.88 -6.22
C ARG A 812 26.88 30.48 -5.04
N VAL A 813 26.09 29.69 -4.32
CA VAL A 813 25.33 30.19 -3.16
C VAL A 813 26.24 30.66 -2.04
N ARG A 814 27.35 29.96 -1.79
CA ARG A 814 28.35 30.35 -0.80
C ARG A 814 28.99 31.66 -1.18
N ASP A 815 29.46 31.83 -2.42
CA ASP A 815 30.10 33.04 -2.90
C ASP A 815 29.16 34.27 -2.83
N GLU A 816 27.87 34.10 -3.15
CA GLU A 816 26.84 35.13 -3.01
C GLU A 816 26.65 35.58 -1.54
N LEU A 817 26.56 34.60 -0.61
CA LEU A 817 26.40 34.89 0.82
C LEU A 817 27.66 35.53 1.40
N ASP A 818 28.84 35.10 0.99
CA ASP A 818 30.13 35.66 1.45
C ASP A 818 30.33 37.08 0.93
N ALA A 819 29.99 37.34 -0.34
CA ALA A 819 30.03 38.72 -0.89
C ALA A 819 29.04 39.67 -0.19
N ALA A 820 27.82 39.18 0.13
CA ALA A 820 26.83 39.95 0.86
C ALA A 820 27.33 40.31 2.28
N HIS A 821 27.91 39.32 2.98
CA HIS A 821 28.47 39.53 4.33
C HIS A 821 29.65 40.49 4.30
N GLU A 822 30.56 40.36 3.33
CA GLU A 822 31.71 41.26 3.17
C GLU A 822 31.27 42.71 2.88
N ALA A 823 30.22 42.89 2.06
CA ALA A 823 29.66 44.21 1.77
C ALA A 823 29.05 44.87 3.02
N GLU A 824 28.49 44.10 3.93
CA GLU A 824 27.87 44.58 5.17
C GLU A 824 28.89 44.79 6.31
N HIS A 825 29.87 43.88 6.45
CA HIS A 825 30.79 43.85 7.60
C HIS A 825 32.24 44.19 7.26
N GLY A 826 32.57 44.36 5.98
CA GLY A 826 33.92 44.76 5.53
C GLY A 826 34.94 43.62 5.50
N GLN A 827 34.53 42.38 5.78
CA GLN A 827 35.38 41.19 5.71
C GLN A 827 34.54 39.95 5.40
N PRO A 828 35.09 38.93 4.71
CA PRO A 828 34.38 37.69 4.44
C PRO A 828 34.11 36.92 5.74
N PRO A 829 33.01 36.15 5.82
CA PRO A 829 32.69 35.34 7.00
C PRO A 829 33.69 34.17 7.13
N GLN A 830 33.99 33.78 8.37
CA GLN A 830 34.66 32.53 8.63
C GLN A 830 33.61 31.41 8.66
N ARG A 831 33.60 30.55 7.66
CA ARG A 831 32.68 29.40 7.57
C ARG A 831 33.47 28.13 7.77
N ASP A 832 32.86 27.21 8.53
CA ASP A 832 33.34 25.82 8.64
C ASP A 832 32.35 24.90 7.87
N VAL A 833 32.61 24.73 6.58
CA VAL A 833 31.74 24.02 5.65
C VAL A 833 32.50 22.87 5.00
N GLN A 834 31.99 21.65 5.13
CA GLN A 834 32.44 20.47 4.43
C GLN A 834 31.37 19.99 3.46
N VAL A 835 31.80 19.40 2.33
CA VAL A 835 30.90 18.84 1.31
C VAL A 835 31.25 17.37 1.09
N GLY A 836 30.27 16.50 1.23
CA GLY A 836 30.44 15.06 1.06
C GLY A 836 29.30 14.40 0.29
N VAL A 837 29.46 13.11 0.09
CA VAL A 837 28.55 12.26 -0.67
C VAL A 837 28.07 11.11 0.20
N MET A 838 26.76 10.80 0.13
CA MET A 838 26.25 9.56 0.65
C MET A 838 26.56 8.43 -0.33
N ILE A 839 27.33 7.44 0.14
CA ILE A 839 27.65 6.22 -0.62
C ILE A 839 26.55 5.20 -0.34
N GLU A 840 25.60 5.16 -1.24
CA GLU A 840 24.42 4.28 -1.16
C GLU A 840 24.10 3.59 -2.50
N ILE A 841 24.75 4.04 -3.58
CA ILE A 841 24.71 3.39 -4.89
C ILE A 841 26.03 2.65 -5.13
N PRO A 842 26.01 1.36 -5.50
CA PRO A 842 27.22 0.57 -5.72
C PRO A 842 28.22 1.19 -6.69
N SER A 843 27.75 1.91 -7.74
CA SER A 843 28.62 2.60 -8.68
C SER A 843 29.46 3.70 -8.03
N ALA A 844 28.90 4.44 -7.07
CA ALA A 844 29.65 5.46 -6.32
C ALA A 844 30.74 4.84 -5.46
N ALA A 845 30.45 3.71 -4.76
CA ALA A 845 31.45 2.97 -3.99
C ALA A 845 32.59 2.44 -4.90
N LEU A 846 32.24 1.83 -6.05
CA LEU A 846 33.21 1.31 -7.03
C LEU A 846 34.08 2.42 -7.66
N THR A 847 33.58 3.64 -7.76
CA THR A 847 34.28 4.78 -8.34
C THR A 847 34.71 5.81 -7.29
N ALA A 848 34.67 5.44 -6.00
CA ALA A 848 35.00 6.34 -4.89
C ALA A 848 36.37 7.01 -5.03
N ALA A 849 37.39 6.31 -5.59
CA ALA A 849 38.70 6.87 -5.85
C ALA A 849 38.69 8.08 -6.84
N SER A 850 37.70 8.14 -7.72
CA SER A 850 37.53 9.30 -8.62
C SER A 850 36.76 10.45 -7.96
N ILE A 851 35.93 10.15 -6.95
CA ILE A 851 35.10 11.12 -6.23
C ILE A 851 35.89 11.75 -5.05
N ALA A 852 36.66 10.93 -4.34
CA ALA A 852 37.40 11.30 -3.12
C ALA A 852 38.24 12.58 -3.21
N PRO A 853 38.93 12.90 -4.35
CA PRO A 853 39.65 14.17 -4.48
C PRO A 853 38.79 15.43 -4.41
N GLU A 854 37.48 15.29 -4.60
CA GLU A 854 36.54 16.42 -4.69
C GLU A 854 35.53 16.49 -3.52
N VAL A 855 35.75 15.71 -2.47
CA VAL A 855 34.90 15.70 -1.26
C VAL A 855 35.73 15.74 0.01
N ASP A 856 35.15 16.25 1.07
CA ASP A 856 35.74 16.26 2.42
C ASP A 856 35.44 14.98 3.19
N PHE A 857 34.34 14.30 2.83
CA PHE A 857 33.92 13.05 3.48
C PHE A 857 32.98 12.21 2.60
N PHE A 858 32.88 10.93 2.99
CA PHE A 858 31.82 10.03 2.59
C PHE A 858 30.99 9.60 3.79
N SER A 859 29.70 9.42 3.60
CA SER A 859 28.83 8.77 4.59
C SER A 859 28.11 7.59 3.93
N VAL A 860 28.34 6.39 4.45
CA VAL A 860 27.78 5.17 3.84
C VAL A 860 26.36 4.93 4.32
N GLY A 861 25.39 5.03 3.41
CA GLY A 861 23.99 4.70 3.63
C GLY A 861 23.75 3.20 3.46
N THR A 862 24.06 2.39 4.48
CA THR A 862 24.09 0.93 4.35
C THR A 862 22.75 0.32 3.98
N ASN A 863 21.61 0.92 4.32
CA ASN A 863 20.29 0.38 3.99
C ASN A 863 20.07 0.35 2.47
N ASP A 864 20.26 1.50 1.80
CA ASP A 864 20.11 1.61 0.35
C ASP A 864 21.28 0.91 -0.38
N LEU A 865 22.51 0.99 0.15
CA LEU A 865 23.64 0.27 -0.42
C LEU A 865 23.41 -1.26 -0.41
N THR A 866 22.85 -1.82 0.66
CA THR A 866 22.49 -3.24 0.75
C THR A 866 21.39 -3.58 -0.25
N GLN A 867 20.32 -2.79 -0.30
CA GLN A 867 19.20 -2.96 -1.23
C GLN A 867 19.67 -3.04 -2.69
N TYR A 868 20.51 -2.10 -3.12
CA TYR A 868 20.98 -2.05 -4.50
C TYR A 868 22.09 -3.08 -4.80
N THR A 869 22.92 -3.44 -3.82
CA THR A 869 23.96 -4.46 -3.99
C THR A 869 23.37 -5.86 -4.12
N LEU A 870 22.36 -6.18 -3.32
CA LEU A 870 21.71 -7.50 -3.30
C LEU A 870 20.50 -7.58 -4.23
N ALA A 871 20.08 -6.45 -4.83
CA ALA A 871 18.86 -6.33 -5.63
C ALA A 871 17.60 -6.81 -4.87
N ILE A 872 17.51 -6.48 -3.59
CA ILE A 872 16.39 -6.84 -2.70
C ILE A 872 15.66 -5.57 -2.29
N ASP A 873 14.37 -5.49 -2.58
CA ASP A 873 13.51 -4.44 -2.05
C ASP A 873 13.28 -4.68 -0.55
N ARG A 874 13.73 -3.75 0.30
CA ARG A 874 13.55 -3.83 1.76
C ARG A 874 12.09 -3.72 2.20
N GLY A 875 11.20 -3.25 1.33
CA GLY A 875 9.74 -3.23 1.54
C GLY A 875 9.06 -4.57 1.21
N HIS A 876 9.78 -5.51 0.60
CA HIS A 876 9.20 -6.79 0.19
C HIS A 876 8.99 -7.72 1.40
N ALA A 877 7.76 -8.21 1.58
CA ALA A 877 7.34 -8.95 2.79
C ALA A 877 8.21 -10.18 3.12
N THR A 878 8.70 -10.92 2.10
CA THR A 878 9.47 -12.15 2.29
C THR A 878 10.98 -11.98 2.06
N LEU A 879 11.40 -11.04 1.19
CA LEU A 879 12.81 -10.88 0.85
C LEU A 879 13.55 -9.93 1.79
N SER A 880 12.85 -9.02 2.48
CA SER A 880 13.48 -8.03 3.37
C SER A 880 14.36 -8.65 4.46
N ALA A 881 13.99 -9.84 4.96
CA ALA A 881 14.79 -10.57 5.95
C ALA A 881 16.16 -11.06 5.41
N GLN A 882 16.36 -11.09 4.09
CA GLN A 882 17.62 -11.47 3.44
C GLN A 882 18.53 -10.26 3.16
N ALA A 883 18.06 -9.04 3.37
CA ALA A 883 18.81 -7.80 3.16
C ALA A 883 19.69 -7.48 4.37
N ASP A 884 20.71 -8.32 4.63
CA ASP A 884 21.65 -8.12 5.74
C ASP A 884 22.86 -7.29 5.30
N GLY A 885 23.11 -6.16 5.99
CA GLY A 885 24.26 -5.26 5.74
C GLY A 885 25.62 -5.88 6.00
N LEU A 886 25.72 -6.96 6.79
CA LEU A 886 26.94 -7.74 6.98
C LEU A 886 27.27 -8.65 5.80
N HIS A 887 26.50 -8.59 4.70
CA HIS A 887 26.84 -9.35 3.50
C HIS A 887 28.22 -8.97 2.96
N PRO A 888 29.10 -9.94 2.65
CA PRO A 888 30.49 -9.65 2.25
C PRO A 888 30.63 -8.69 1.05
N ALA A 889 29.66 -8.70 0.12
CA ALA A 889 29.66 -7.76 -1.01
C ALA A 889 29.47 -6.31 -0.55
N VAL A 890 28.63 -6.07 0.45
CA VAL A 890 28.40 -4.74 1.04
C VAL A 890 29.63 -4.29 1.79
N LEU A 891 30.21 -5.18 2.63
CA LEU A 891 31.45 -4.89 3.38
C LEU A 891 32.62 -4.55 2.47
N ARG A 892 32.76 -5.22 1.30
CA ARG A 892 33.78 -4.88 0.30
C ARG A 892 33.60 -3.51 -0.31
N LEU A 893 32.35 -3.09 -0.57
CA LEU A 893 32.08 -1.75 -1.07
C LEU A 893 32.41 -0.68 0.00
N ILE A 894 32.17 -0.97 1.28
CA ILE A 894 32.60 -0.10 2.38
C ILE A 894 34.12 -0.03 2.44
N GLU A 895 34.83 -1.17 2.41
CA GLU A 895 36.31 -1.22 2.38
C GLU A 895 36.90 -0.40 1.23
N MET A 896 36.35 -0.56 0.02
CA MET A 896 36.80 0.20 -1.15
C MET A 896 36.59 1.70 -0.97
N THR A 897 35.47 2.11 -0.36
CA THR A 897 35.14 3.51 -0.08
C THR A 897 36.12 4.09 0.95
N VAL A 898 36.37 3.38 2.06
CA VAL A 898 37.31 3.82 3.11
C VAL A 898 38.72 3.96 2.55
N ASN A 899 39.20 2.98 1.82
CA ASN A 899 40.54 3.02 1.22
C ASN A 899 40.70 4.19 0.24
N ALA A 900 39.67 4.46 -0.57
CA ALA A 900 39.68 5.57 -1.50
C ALA A 900 39.65 6.94 -0.79
N ALA A 901 38.83 7.07 0.25
CA ALA A 901 38.71 8.29 1.04
C ALA A 901 40.03 8.64 1.74
N HIS A 902 40.57 7.70 2.50
CA HIS A 902 41.81 7.88 3.29
C HIS A 902 43.02 8.19 2.40
N ALA A 903 43.08 7.63 1.19
CA ALA A 903 44.15 7.94 0.23
C ALA A 903 44.14 9.43 -0.20
N HIS A 904 43.03 10.12 -0.04
CA HIS A 904 42.84 11.54 -0.39
C HIS A 904 42.58 12.44 0.83
N GLY A 905 42.66 11.92 2.05
CA GLY A 905 42.48 12.67 3.29
C GLY A 905 41.02 12.98 3.64
N ALA A 906 40.06 12.34 2.96
CA ALA A 906 38.66 12.40 3.33
C ALA A 906 38.33 11.36 4.43
N TRP A 907 37.43 11.69 5.35
CA TRP A 907 36.95 10.76 6.37
C TRP A 907 35.68 10.02 5.92
N VAL A 908 35.37 8.89 6.60
CA VAL A 908 34.23 8.04 6.26
C VAL A 908 33.33 7.77 7.45
N GLY A 909 32.06 8.17 7.35
CA GLY A 909 31.01 7.81 8.30
C GLY A 909 30.11 6.67 7.77
N VAL A 910 29.40 6.00 8.68
CA VAL A 910 28.33 5.03 8.36
C VAL A 910 27.06 5.50 9.06
N CYS A 911 25.97 5.71 8.32
CA CYS A 911 24.71 6.23 8.84
C CYS A 911 23.49 5.32 8.66
N GLY A 912 23.65 4.11 8.14
CA GLY A 912 22.60 3.09 8.07
C GLY A 912 22.47 2.29 9.37
N GLU A 913 21.51 1.37 9.42
CA GLU A 913 21.21 0.55 10.60
C GLU A 913 22.41 -0.31 11.04
N LEU A 914 23.29 -0.67 10.11
CA LEU A 914 24.51 -1.42 10.38
C LEU A 914 25.44 -0.75 11.40
N ALA A 915 25.43 0.60 11.48
CA ALA A 915 26.26 1.36 12.44
C ALA A 915 25.94 1.06 13.92
N SER A 916 24.73 0.53 14.20
CA SER A 916 24.29 0.16 15.55
C SER A 916 24.19 -1.36 15.79
N ASP A 917 24.53 -2.18 14.81
CA ASP A 917 24.58 -3.64 14.94
C ASP A 917 25.82 -4.03 15.78
N ASP A 918 25.60 -4.75 16.86
CA ASP A 918 26.64 -5.08 17.88
C ASP A 918 27.82 -5.87 17.28
N GLN A 919 27.56 -6.76 16.31
CA GLN A 919 28.59 -7.50 15.59
C GLN A 919 29.29 -6.63 14.53
N ALA A 920 28.54 -5.71 13.90
CA ALA A 920 29.06 -4.90 12.82
C ALA A 920 29.97 -3.76 13.30
N VAL A 921 29.76 -3.21 14.49
CA VAL A 921 30.58 -2.10 15.04
C VAL A 921 32.07 -2.44 14.98
N GLY A 922 32.47 -3.64 15.43
CA GLY A 922 33.87 -4.07 15.38
C GLY A 922 34.40 -4.23 13.95
N VAL A 923 33.60 -4.75 13.04
CA VAL A 923 33.90 -4.86 11.61
C VAL A 923 34.11 -3.50 10.97
N LEU A 924 33.20 -2.55 11.20
CA LEU A 924 33.26 -1.19 10.64
C LEU A 924 34.50 -0.42 11.13
N VAL A 925 34.77 -0.46 12.43
CA VAL A 925 35.99 0.12 13.01
C VAL A 925 37.24 -0.53 12.40
N GLY A 926 37.22 -1.87 12.24
CA GLY A 926 38.33 -2.63 11.63
C GLY A 926 38.54 -2.32 10.16
N LEU A 927 37.50 -1.97 9.40
CA LEU A 927 37.60 -1.48 8.03
C LEU A 927 38.15 -0.05 7.94
N GLY A 928 38.21 0.67 9.07
CA GLY A 928 38.70 2.04 9.15
C GLY A 928 37.63 3.11 9.03
N VAL A 929 36.40 2.84 9.41
CA VAL A 929 35.32 3.83 9.50
C VAL A 929 35.62 4.82 10.64
N ASP A 930 35.54 6.11 10.38
CA ASP A 930 35.89 7.20 11.30
C ASP A 930 34.68 7.67 12.14
N GLU A 931 33.43 7.52 11.62
CA GLU A 931 32.20 7.98 12.26
C GLU A 931 31.11 6.91 12.21
N LEU A 932 30.42 6.68 13.35
CA LEU A 932 29.23 5.83 13.45
C LEU A 932 28.03 6.70 13.81
N SER A 933 27.11 6.88 12.84
CA SER A 933 25.91 7.67 13.00
C SER A 933 24.70 6.77 13.28
N VAL A 934 24.13 6.88 14.49
CA VAL A 934 23.14 5.96 15.01
C VAL A 934 21.90 6.68 15.58
N SER A 935 20.83 5.96 15.87
CA SER A 935 19.69 6.57 16.55
C SER A 935 20.09 7.06 17.94
N SER A 936 19.51 8.17 18.42
CA SER A 936 19.88 8.79 19.71
C SER A 936 19.86 7.78 20.87
N ARG A 937 18.94 6.82 20.87
CA ARG A 937 18.85 5.76 21.90
C ARG A 937 20.04 4.80 21.92
N GLN A 938 20.70 4.59 20.79
CA GLN A 938 21.81 3.65 20.64
C GLN A 938 23.18 4.27 20.97
N ILE A 939 23.30 5.58 21.00
CA ILE A 939 24.56 6.31 21.22
C ILE A 939 25.33 5.78 22.44
N PRO A 940 24.73 5.67 23.66
CA PRO A 940 25.46 5.19 24.82
C PRO A 940 26.05 3.78 24.65
N LEU A 941 25.27 2.88 24.03
CA LEU A 941 25.65 1.48 23.81
C LEU A 941 26.78 1.35 22.78
N VAL A 942 26.67 2.06 21.65
CA VAL A 942 27.70 2.03 20.58
C VAL A 942 29.01 2.63 21.10
N LYS A 943 28.94 3.75 21.86
CA LYS A 943 30.13 4.31 22.52
C LYS A 943 30.77 3.32 23.50
N ALA A 944 29.96 2.61 24.29
CA ALA A 944 30.45 1.57 25.18
C ALA A 944 31.10 0.43 24.40
N ARG A 945 30.48 -0.01 23.30
CA ARG A 945 31.02 -1.06 22.43
C ARG A 945 32.37 -0.69 21.81
N VAL A 946 32.51 0.54 21.27
CA VAL A 946 33.77 1.04 20.72
C VAL A 946 34.88 1.00 21.80
N ARG A 947 34.56 1.41 23.04
CA ARG A 947 35.52 1.40 24.16
C ARG A 947 35.98 0.00 24.59
N GLU A 948 35.22 -1.05 24.26
CA GLU A 948 35.58 -2.45 24.51
C GLU A 948 36.54 -3.01 23.44
N LEU A 949 36.66 -2.40 22.29
CA LEU A 949 37.48 -2.83 21.17
C LEU A 949 38.94 -2.37 21.34
N ASP A 950 39.82 -3.09 20.71
CA ASP A 950 41.12 -2.62 20.25
C ASP A 950 41.18 -2.73 18.72
N LEU A 951 41.96 -1.89 18.07
CA LEU A 951 41.99 -1.79 16.62
C LEU A 951 42.55 -3.07 15.95
N ALA A 952 43.44 -3.80 16.63
CA ALA A 952 43.98 -5.05 16.09
C ALA A 952 42.89 -6.14 16.02
N THR A 953 42.09 -6.27 17.09
CA THR A 953 40.95 -7.20 17.13
C THR A 953 39.89 -6.79 16.12
N ALA A 954 39.58 -5.50 16.02
CA ALA A 954 38.61 -4.97 15.04
C ALA A 954 39.05 -5.29 13.60
N ARG A 955 40.32 -5.09 13.26
CA ARG A 955 40.87 -5.45 11.93
C ARG A 955 40.78 -6.94 11.63
N GLU A 956 40.97 -7.79 12.65
CA GLU A 956 40.83 -9.25 12.47
C GLU A 956 39.36 -9.61 12.23
N GLN A 957 38.41 -8.99 12.95
CA GLN A 957 36.97 -9.15 12.71
C GLN A 957 36.60 -8.76 11.27
N ALA A 958 37.08 -7.61 10.80
CA ALA A 958 36.88 -7.14 9.42
C ALA A 958 37.46 -8.13 8.39
N ARG A 959 38.70 -8.62 8.63
CA ARG A 959 39.34 -9.59 7.75
C ARG A 959 38.55 -10.91 7.66
N VAL A 960 38.08 -11.40 8.81
CA VAL A 960 37.31 -12.65 8.88
C VAL A 960 35.95 -12.45 8.18
N ALA A 961 35.30 -11.33 8.39
CA ALA A 961 33.99 -11.00 7.73
C ALA A 961 34.10 -10.94 6.20
N LEU A 962 35.17 -10.32 5.68
CA LEU A 962 35.38 -10.13 4.24
C LEU A 962 35.64 -11.45 3.46
N ILE A 963 36.07 -12.50 4.10
CA ILE A 963 36.38 -13.78 3.44
C ILE A 963 35.25 -14.80 3.50
N GLN A 964 34.16 -14.50 4.22
CA GLN A 964 33.02 -15.39 4.29
C GLN A 964 32.19 -15.33 2.99
N PRO A 965 31.48 -16.42 2.65
CA PRO A 965 30.63 -16.45 1.45
C PRO A 965 29.23 -15.80 1.62
N THR A 966 28.67 -15.80 2.83
CA THR A 966 27.32 -15.30 3.14
C THR A 966 27.29 -14.45 4.40
N SER A 967 26.23 -13.71 4.62
CA SER A 967 26.02 -12.93 5.86
C SER A 967 25.84 -13.83 7.09
N GLU A 968 25.21 -15.00 6.95
CA GLU A 968 25.05 -15.96 8.03
C GLU A 968 26.41 -16.53 8.46
N ASP A 969 27.30 -16.85 7.51
CA ASP A 969 28.66 -17.28 7.80
C ASP A 969 29.48 -16.15 8.46
N VAL A 970 29.30 -14.90 8.06
CA VAL A 970 29.91 -13.73 8.72
C VAL A 970 29.49 -13.66 10.18
N ARG A 971 28.19 -13.71 10.47
CA ARG A 971 27.68 -13.65 11.85
C ARG A 971 28.19 -14.81 12.69
N SER A 972 28.17 -16.03 12.16
CA SER A 972 28.65 -17.21 12.84
C SER A 972 30.17 -17.15 13.14
N ALA A 973 30.95 -16.63 12.19
CA ALA A 973 32.40 -16.48 12.36
C ALA A 973 32.77 -15.41 13.40
N LEU A 974 32.00 -14.32 13.45
CA LEU A 974 32.16 -13.25 14.44
C LEU A 974 31.81 -13.73 15.85
N ASP A 975 30.71 -14.49 16.01
CA ASP A 975 30.33 -15.10 17.29
C ASP A 975 31.44 -16.03 17.80
N ALA A 976 32.00 -16.88 16.94
CA ALA A 976 33.11 -17.79 17.30
C ALA A 976 34.38 -17.02 17.75
N LEU A 977 34.68 -15.87 17.14
CA LEU A 977 35.80 -15.01 17.56
C LEU A 977 35.58 -14.40 18.94
N LEU A 978 34.34 -13.98 19.25
CA LEU A 978 33.99 -13.39 20.54
C LEU A 978 34.06 -14.44 21.66
N ASP A 979 33.54 -15.64 21.44
CA ASP A 979 33.58 -16.75 22.40
C ASP A 979 35.04 -17.17 22.74
N HIS A 980 35.95 -17.14 21.75
CA HIS A 980 37.37 -17.43 21.97
C HIS A 980 38.09 -16.34 22.77
N ALA A 981 37.70 -15.07 22.58
CA ALA A 981 38.30 -13.96 23.33
C ALA A 981 37.89 -13.99 24.82
N ASP A 982 36.65 -14.32 25.13
CA ASP A 982 36.15 -14.45 26.50
C ASP A 982 36.77 -15.64 27.24
N THR A 983 36.97 -16.78 26.56
CA THR A 983 37.65 -17.95 27.13
C THR A 983 39.15 -17.70 27.41
N ALA A 984 39.85 -16.92 26.57
CA ALA A 984 41.25 -16.56 26.77
C ALA A 984 41.47 -15.58 27.93
N GLN A 985 40.50 -14.64 28.15
CA GLN A 985 40.54 -13.72 29.29
C GLN A 985 40.20 -14.43 30.61
N GLY A 986 39.23 -15.37 30.62
CA GLY A 986 38.92 -16.20 31.79
C GLY A 986 40.08 -17.05 32.28
N THR A 987 40.84 -17.62 31.35
CA THR A 987 42.07 -18.44 31.69
C THR A 987 43.22 -17.60 32.21
N SER A 988 43.34 -16.33 31.80
CA SER A 988 44.36 -15.40 32.29
C SER A 988 44.10 -14.91 33.71
N LEU A 989 42.82 -14.73 34.10
CA LEU A 989 42.44 -14.36 35.47
C LEU A 989 42.60 -15.50 36.48
N ASP A 990 42.34 -16.75 36.06
CA ASP A 990 42.57 -17.92 36.91
C ASP A 990 44.06 -18.23 37.13
N THR A 991 44.91 -17.92 36.17
CA THR A 991 46.38 -18.11 36.32
C THR A 991 47.00 -17.04 37.24
N LEU A 992 46.50 -15.78 37.20
CA LEU A 992 46.96 -14.71 38.09
C LEU A 992 46.49 -14.88 39.54
N ASN A 993 45.37 -15.56 39.79
CA ASN A 993 44.91 -15.91 41.14
C ASN A 993 45.59 -17.14 41.74
N GLN A 994 46.28 -17.98 40.94
CA GLN A 994 47.04 -19.11 41.41
C GLN A 994 48.50 -18.78 41.74
N GLU A 995 49.08 -17.67 41.26
CA GLU A 995 50.41 -17.21 41.62
C GLU A 995 50.44 -16.26 42.84
N SER A 996 49.28 -15.94 43.46
CA SER A 996 49.17 -15.08 44.64
C SER A 996 48.69 -15.81 45.92
N VAL A 997 48.86 -17.13 46.02
CA VAL A 997 48.63 -17.90 47.24
C VAL A 997 49.98 -18.47 47.80
#